data_5e79bacc985d0f589558abd70158545e
#
_entry.id   5e79bacc985d0f589558abd70158545e
#
_cell.length_a   1.000
_cell.length_b   1.000
_cell.length_c   1.000
_cell.angle_alpha   90.00
_cell.angle_beta   90.00
_cell.angle_gamma   90.00
#
_symmetry.space_group_name_H-M   'P 1'
#
loop_
_entity.id
_entity.type
_entity.pdbx_description
1 polymer ?
#
loop_
_entity_poly.entity_id
_entity_poly.type
_entity_poly.pdbx_seq_one_letter_code
_entity_poly.pdbx_strand_id
1 'polypeptide(L)'
;MRLILDIDEYLCIISSFNKKRVYLGANEVRHKKGEQKMKTMKKLWILMAAMAATLLLCVISASACTMVYVGSDLTSDGSSFLARSEDFSNSYNKIAYVNQHGKYKAGSVYKGCYGFTHTFTHDSYSYTATSDDITSGVCPDCSQTHPHTPMEEVGTNEKGVSVSAMVTLRANGKVTGADPMVGGGMCESDMATILLSEATTAKEGVDLLLHIYDTVGAEEKSGVLIADQSEIWYVENFTGHTYIAVKLSSNMIAINPNMGAIGLVDLDDTANVIASSNLISVAKQAGTYVGDESENTIDVFKSYCYYAAATPSNRLVNGINYFLNGGSVTDSTLTPEDYTISNVKNGKIVSLYTNIQNKLGKIGIQDMVDFYKVKAIANTGNLEWHIFQIQSGAALETGTIEWLAMEHGQYTVAIPYFPVLTTDMYEGYKFGGEEASFTATKPETMYGAYPYSSRYTGDGYLVLPDGWEKGYYWTVNALSNYALSGLCSDADEALIHSELAKMQQICYDKALEMKATLSTLSGDAAKTYATQQSAALAKQAHELTLELYKHIVSHEHTYGEWMTTTAPTCKAEGEATQTCKFCDDTQTKTLEKTSEHTWDEGVVTKAATTTETGEKTFTCTVCQTTKIETMPVLVNPATGDNTGVAWLASAMVLSVTGAAWLLKKKILVK
;
A
#
# COMPACT_ATOMS: atom_id res chain seq x y z
N MET A 1 -23.76 -11.40 22.86
CA MET A 1 -24.33 -12.14 23.99
C MET A 1 -24.98 -11.25 25.06
N ARG A 2 -24.52 -10.02 25.32
CA ARG A 2 -25.22 -9.07 26.23
C ARG A 2 -26.54 -8.47 25.70
N LEU A 3 -26.70 -8.33 24.39
CA LEU A 3 -27.95 -7.79 23.79
C LEU A 3 -29.15 -8.77 23.84
N ILE A 4 -28.91 -10.07 24.03
CA ILE A 4 -29.96 -11.09 24.14
C ILE A 4 -30.55 -11.14 25.55
N LEU A 5 -29.77 -10.77 26.57
CA LEU A 5 -30.24 -10.74 27.96
C LEU A 5 -31.18 -9.59 28.26
N ASP A 6 -31.08 -8.44 27.57
CA ASP A 6 -31.98 -7.30 27.75
C ASP A 6 -33.38 -7.52 27.14
N ILE A 7 -33.54 -8.42 26.17
CA ILE A 7 -34.83 -8.74 25.55
C ILE A 7 -35.74 -9.52 26.51
N ASP A 8 -35.13 -10.40 27.31
CA ASP A 8 -35.90 -11.19 28.31
C ASP A 8 -36.37 -10.34 29.49
N GLU A 9 -35.64 -9.30 29.89
CA GLU A 9 -36.07 -8.36 30.93
C GLU A 9 -37.23 -7.47 30.43
N TYR A 10 -37.20 -7.03 29.17
CA TYR A 10 -38.30 -6.29 28.55
C TYR A 10 -39.54 -7.13 28.35
N LEU A 11 -39.44 -8.41 28.06
CA LEU A 11 -40.58 -9.33 27.98
C LEU A 11 -41.21 -9.60 29.35
N CYS A 12 -40.40 -9.60 30.41
CA CYS A 12 -40.89 -9.73 31.78
C CYS A 12 -41.69 -8.52 32.25
N ILE A 13 -41.28 -7.30 31.87
CA ILE A 13 -42.02 -6.05 32.18
C ILE A 13 -43.37 -6.00 31.45
N ILE A 14 -43.43 -6.48 30.20
CA ILE A 14 -44.73 -6.55 29.45
C ILE A 14 -45.66 -7.63 30.03
N SER A 15 -45.13 -8.70 30.58
CA SER A 15 -45.91 -9.76 31.26
C SER A 15 -46.52 -9.28 32.57
N SER A 16 -45.83 -8.39 33.30
CA SER A 16 -46.32 -7.85 34.60
C SER A 16 -47.42 -6.80 34.44
N PHE A 17 -47.48 -6.09 33.31
CA PHE A 17 -48.55 -5.12 33.01
C PHE A 17 -49.87 -5.79 32.63
N ASN A 18 -49.89 -7.02 32.18
CA ASN A 18 -51.11 -7.75 31.80
C ASN A 18 -51.84 -8.41 33.00
N LYS A 19 -51.24 -8.47 34.19
CA LYS A 19 -51.88 -9.07 35.39
C LYS A 19 -52.64 -8.10 36.28
N LYS A 20 -52.68 -6.79 36.01
CA LYS A 20 -53.33 -5.78 36.83
C LYS A 20 -54.61 -5.13 36.24
N ARG A 21 -55.20 -5.69 35.19
CA ARG A 21 -56.45 -5.20 34.62
C ARG A 21 -57.49 -6.31 34.46
N VAL A 22 -57.90 -6.88 35.56
CA VAL A 22 -59.16 -7.61 35.66
C VAL A 22 -59.90 -6.96 36.79
N TYR A 23 -60.78 -5.98 36.48
CA TYR A 23 -62.01 -5.60 37.09
C TYR A 23 -62.42 -4.25 36.50
N LEU A 24 -63.39 -4.31 35.59
CA LEU A 24 -64.56 -3.43 35.45
C LEU A 24 -65.22 -3.67 34.08
N GLY A 25 -66.43 -4.14 34.13
CA GLY A 25 -67.23 -4.50 32.98
C GLY A 25 -67.81 -3.28 32.21
N ALA A 26 -68.21 -3.61 31.02
CA ALA A 26 -69.01 -2.87 30.03
C ALA A 26 -68.20 -2.45 28.75
N ASN A 27 -68.62 -3.06 27.64
CA ASN A 27 -68.51 -2.69 26.24
C ASN A 27 -67.60 -3.66 25.37
N GLU A 28 -68.19 -4.76 24.96
CA GLU A 28 -67.67 -5.72 23.99
C GLU A 28 -67.26 -5.10 22.64
N VAL A 29 -67.82 -3.94 22.26
CA VAL A 29 -67.52 -3.29 20.98
C VAL A 29 -66.18 -2.49 21.01
N ARG A 30 -65.77 -2.03 22.19
CA ARG A 30 -64.47 -1.35 22.36
C ARG A 30 -63.29 -2.35 22.44
N HIS A 31 -63.53 -3.58 22.92
CA HIS A 31 -62.52 -4.62 23.05
C HIS A 31 -62.02 -5.11 21.68
N LYS A 32 -62.91 -5.37 20.72
CA LYS A 32 -62.53 -5.83 19.36
C LYS A 32 -61.73 -4.78 18.59
N LYS A 33 -62.02 -3.49 18.71
CA LYS A 33 -61.21 -2.42 18.09
C LYS A 33 -59.85 -2.24 18.77
N GLY A 34 -59.76 -2.44 20.08
CA GLY A 34 -58.50 -2.39 20.83
C GLY A 34 -57.55 -3.55 20.48
N GLU A 35 -58.11 -4.78 20.40
CA GLU A 35 -57.34 -5.97 19.99
C GLU A 35 -56.85 -5.89 18.55
N GLN A 36 -57.68 -5.39 17.64
CA GLN A 36 -57.29 -5.22 16.25
C GLN A 36 -56.19 -4.16 16.07
N LYS A 37 -56.29 -3.04 16.82
CA LYS A 37 -55.27 -1.99 16.86
C LYS A 37 -53.94 -2.51 17.47
N MET A 38 -54.05 -3.34 18.52
CA MET A 38 -52.87 -3.96 19.17
C MET A 38 -52.24 -5.02 18.29
N LYS A 39 -53.00 -5.81 17.53
CA LYS A 39 -52.50 -6.76 16.52
C LYS A 39 -51.85 -6.05 15.35
N THR A 40 -52.38 -4.91 14.92
CA THR A 40 -51.79 -4.08 13.85
C THR A 40 -50.53 -3.40 14.34
N MET A 41 -50.49 -2.87 15.57
CA MET A 41 -49.25 -2.32 16.16
C MET A 41 -48.18 -3.39 16.36
N LYS A 42 -48.49 -4.59 16.83
CA LYS A 42 -47.54 -5.70 16.92
C LYS A 42 -46.98 -6.08 15.55
N LYS A 43 -47.80 -6.14 14.50
CA LYS A 43 -47.33 -6.37 13.13
C LYS A 43 -46.43 -5.26 12.63
N LEU A 44 -46.75 -4.00 12.92
CA LEU A 44 -45.94 -2.84 12.56
C LEU A 44 -44.61 -2.84 13.31
N TRP A 45 -44.57 -3.21 14.58
CA TRP A 45 -43.35 -3.36 15.38
C TRP A 45 -42.49 -4.53 14.91
N ILE A 46 -43.08 -5.66 14.51
CA ILE A 46 -42.37 -6.78 13.92
C ILE A 46 -41.81 -6.39 12.56
N LEU A 47 -42.55 -5.61 11.75
CA LEU A 47 -42.08 -5.10 10.46
C LEU A 47 -40.94 -4.07 10.63
N MET A 48 -41.02 -3.18 11.61
CA MET A 48 -39.97 -2.22 11.93
C MET A 48 -38.74 -2.91 12.52
N ALA A 49 -38.90 -3.91 13.36
CA ALA A 49 -37.81 -4.70 13.88
C ALA A 49 -37.17 -5.55 12.77
N ALA A 50 -37.95 -6.10 11.85
CA ALA A 50 -37.42 -6.79 10.66
C ALA A 50 -36.72 -5.84 9.70
N MET A 51 -37.25 -4.63 9.46
CA MET A 51 -36.56 -3.59 8.67
C MET A 51 -35.29 -3.08 9.37
N ALA A 52 -35.30 -2.90 10.69
CA ALA A 52 -34.10 -2.54 11.45
C ALA A 52 -33.07 -3.66 11.44
N ALA A 53 -33.49 -4.93 11.53
CA ALA A 53 -32.60 -6.08 11.40
C ALA A 53 -32.06 -6.23 9.97
N THR A 54 -32.86 -5.96 8.92
CA THR A 54 -32.39 -5.93 7.54
C THR A 54 -31.48 -4.73 7.27
N LEU A 55 -31.74 -3.57 7.86
CA LEU A 55 -30.83 -2.41 7.79
C LEU A 55 -29.53 -2.66 8.57
N LEU A 56 -29.58 -3.34 9.72
CA LEU A 56 -28.37 -3.76 10.44
C LEU A 56 -27.58 -4.84 9.67
N LEU A 57 -28.25 -5.73 8.95
CA LEU A 57 -27.61 -6.74 8.09
C LEU A 57 -27.04 -6.14 6.79
N CYS A 58 -27.53 -4.96 6.35
CA CYS A 58 -26.98 -4.25 5.20
C CYS A 58 -25.73 -3.40 5.52
N VAL A 59 -25.33 -3.29 6.79
CA VAL A 59 -24.17 -2.47 7.22
C VAL A 59 -22.99 -3.32 7.67
N ILE A 60 -23.09 -4.66 7.58
CA ILE A 60 -21.87 -5.47 7.58
C ILE A 60 -21.30 -5.35 6.18
N SER A 61 -20.56 -4.28 5.92
CA SER A 61 -19.53 -4.28 4.88
C SER A 61 -18.62 -5.45 5.23
N ALA A 62 -18.83 -6.59 4.58
CA ALA A 62 -17.89 -7.67 4.67
C ALA A 62 -16.56 -7.10 4.16
N SER A 63 -15.66 -6.78 5.08
CA SER A 63 -14.26 -6.54 4.77
C SER A 63 -13.81 -7.71 3.94
N ALA A 64 -13.27 -7.46 2.76
CA ALA A 64 -12.96 -8.55 1.88
C ALA A 64 -11.99 -8.09 0.78
N CYS A 65 -10.88 -8.81 0.65
CA CYS A 65 -9.77 -8.59 -0.29
C CYS A 65 -10.23 -8.40 -1.74
N THR A 66 -9.46 -7.66 -2.53
CA THR A 66 -9.68 -7.55 -3.98
C THR A 66 -8.38 -7.87 -4.72
N MET A 67 -8.38 -8.99 -5.40
CA MET A 67 -7.27 -9.46 -6.23
C MET A 67 -7.49 -9.05 -7.67
N VAL A 68 -6.42 -8.64 -8.36
CA VAL A 68 -6.44 -8.35 -9.79
C VAL A 68 -5.19 -8.87 -10.49
N TYR A 69 -5.38 -9.43 -11.67
CA TYR A 69 -4.34 -9.81 -12.60
C TYR A 69 -4.51 -9.07 -13.92
N VAL A 70 -3.40 -8.56 -14.47
CA VAL A 70 -3.34 -7.98 -15.83
C VAL A 70 -2.17 -8.62 -16.56
N GLY A 71 -2.47 -9.30 -17.65
CA GLY A 71 -1.46 -10.00 -18.47
C GLY A 71 -0.60 -9.05 -19.30
N SER A 72 0.62 -9.48 -19.59
CA SER A 72 1.67 -8.66 -20.23
C SER A 72 1.33 -8.10 -21.61
N ASP A 73 0.44 -8.75 -22.38
CA ASP A 73 0.00 -8.24 -23.68
C ASP A 73 -0.90 -6.99 -23.57
N LEU A 74 -1.43 -6.72 -22.38
CA LEU A 74 -2.35 -5.62 -22.08
C LEU A 74 -1.63 -4.41 -21.45
N THR A 75 -0.36 -4.53 -21.15
CA THR A 75 0.41 -3.53 -20.42
C THR A 75 1.28 -2.68 -21.32
N SER A 76 1.66 -1.50 -20.86
CA SER A 76 2.45 -0.55 -21.64
C SER A 76 3.93 -0.90 -21.75
N ASP A 77 4.46 -1.69 -20.80
CA ASP A 77 5.86 -2.06 -20.70
C ASP A 77 6.13 -3.57 -20.86
N GLY A 78 5.07 -4.36 -21.12
CA GLY A 78 5.17 -5.80 -21.30
C GLY A 78 5.35 -6.59 -19.99
N SER A 79 5.21 -5.97 -18.82
CA SER A 79 5.13 -6.68 -17.55
C SER A 79 3.72 -7.19 -17.27
N SER A 80 3.60 -8.27 -16.49
CA SER A 80 2.32 -8.66 -15.90
C SER A 80 2.15 -7.98 -14.54
N PHE A 81 0.92 -7.61 -14.19
CA PHE A 81 0.60 -7.11 -12.87
C PHE A 81 -0.23 -8.13 -12.09
N LEU A 82 0.23 -8.46 -10.91
CA LEU A 82 -0.53 -9.22 -9.92
C LEU A 82 -0.68 -8.33 -8.70
N ALA A 83 -1.90 -8.13 -8.25
CA ALA A 83 -2.15 -7.22 -7.16
C ALA A 83 -3.28 -7.71 -6.27
N ARG A 84 -3.25 -7.33 -5.01
CA ARG A 84 -4.30 -7.59 -4.03
C ARG A 84 -4.37 -6.46 -3.02
N SER A 85 -5.59 -6.10 -2.57
CA SER A 85 -5.78 -5.43 -1.29
C SER A 85 -6.14 -6.45 -0.24
N GLU A 86 -5.65 -6.29 0.96
CA GLU A 86 -6.16 -6.97 2.13
C GLU A 86 -7.17 -6.07 2.82
N ASP A 87 -8.37 -6.60 2.98
CA ASP A 87 -9.47 -5.86 3.58
C ASP A 87 -10.02 -6.64 4.77
N PHE A 88 -9.78 -6.13 5.97
CA PHE A 88 -10.33 -6.67 7.20
C PHE A 88 -10.74 -5.54 8.14
N SER A 89 -10.56 -5.69 9.42
CA SER A 89 -10.79 -4.60 10.37
C SER A 89 -9.57 -3.70 10.44
N ASN A 90 -9.71 -2.40 10.15
CA ASN A 90 -8.62 -1.43 10.27
C ASN A 90 -8.12 -1.20 11.72
N SER A 91 -8.54 -2.04 12.65
CA SER A 91 -7.95 -2.16 13.99
C SER A 91 -6.71 -3.05 14.02
N TYR A 92 -6.44 -3.82 12.95
CA TYR A 92 -5.22 -4.58 12.78
C TYR A 92 -4.15 -3.72 12.17
N ASN A 93 -2.96 -3.74 12.74
CA ASN A 93 -1.80 -3.08 12.18
C ASN A 93 -1.06 -4.04 11.27
N LYS A 94 -0.63 -3.54 10.11
CA LYS A 94 0.25 -4.29 9.22
C LYS A 94 1.69 -3.84 9.40
N ILE A 95 2.58 -4.82 9.39
CA ILE A 95 4.02 -4.63 9.38
C ILE A 95 4.63 -5.26 8.12
N ALA A 96 5.74 -4.71 7.66
CA ALA A 96 6.48 -5.28 6.54
C ALA A 96 7.96 -5.43 6.91
N TYR A 97 8.54 -6.56 6.54
CA TYR A 97 9.92 -6.93 6.88
C TYR A 97 10.51 -7.91 5.88
N VAL A 98 11.77 -8.25 6.07
CA VAL A 98 12.46 -9.27 5.28
C VAL A 98 12.83 -10.44 6.20
N ASN A 99 12.36 -11.62 5.85
CA ASN A 99 12.83 -12.85 6.44
C ASN A 99 14.19 -13.22 5.86
N GLN A 100 15.16 -13.39 6.73
CA GLN A 100 16.52 -13.71 6.30
C GLN A 100 16.64 -15.19 5.89
N HIS A 101 17.52 -15.48 4.94
CA HIS A 101 17.83 -16.84 4.53
C HIS A 101 18.15 -17.74 5.73
N GLY A 102 17.51 -18.89 5.81
CA GLY A 102 17.67 -19.84 6.91
C GLY A 102 17.04 -19.43 8.23
N LYS A 103 16.05 -18.52 8.23
CA LYS A 103 15.17 -18.28 9.39
C LYS A 103 14.57 -19.58 9.90
N TYR A 104 14.09 -20.40 9.02
CA TYR A 104 13.66 -21.77 9.29
C TYR A 104 14.73 -22.74 8.78
N LYS A 105 15.18 -23.65 9.62
CA LYS A 105 16.24 -24.61 9.29
C LYS A 105 15.65 -25.91 8.74
N ALA A 106 16.37 -26.57 7.86
CA ALA A 106 16.05 -27.90 7.40
C ALA A 106 15.71 -28.82 8.57
N GLY A 107 14.56 -29.52 8.49
CA GLY A 107 14.04 -30.40 9.53
C GLY A 107 13.37 -29.67 10.71
N SER A 108 13.33 -28.33 10.76
CA SER A 108 12.53 -27.61 11.77
C SER A 108 11.04 -27.66 11.41
N VAL A 109 10.20 -27.60 12.42
CA VAL A 109 8.74 -27.69 12.28
C VAL A 109 8.13 -26.32 12.44
N TYR A 110 7.46 -25.85 11.40
CA TYR A 110 6.56 -24.71 11.42
C TYR A 110 5.27 -25.06 12.17
N LYS A 111 4.69 -24.12 12.86
CA LYS A 111 3.40 -24.26 13.54
C LYS A 111 2.55 -23.03 13.27
N GLY A 112 1.53 -23.19 12.48
CA GLY A 112 0.57 -22.14 12.16
C GLY A 112 -0.42 -21.86 13.29
N CYS A 113 -1.15 -20.78 13.13
CA CYS A 113 -2.10 -20.26 14.11
C CYS A 113 -3.23 -21.24 14.43
N TYR A 114 -3.73 -21.94 13.43
CA TYR A 114 -4.87 -22.87 13.54
C TYR A 114 -4.46 -24.32 13.68
N GLY A 115 -3.18 -24.60 13.95
CA GLY A 115 -2.69 -25.94 14.21
C GLY A 115 -2.06 -26.62 13.01
N PHE A 116 -1.99 -25.97 11.86
CA PHE A 116 -1.22 -26.42 10.71
C PHE A 116 0.26 -26.63 11.10
N THR A 117 0.87 -27.68 10.58
CA THR A 117 2.30 -27.94 10.80
C THR A 117 2.96 -28.35 9.49
N HIS A 118 4.18 -27.83 9.28
CA HIS A 118 5.00 -28.18 8.13
C HIS A 118 6.45 -28.40 8.56
N THR A 119 7.12 -29.37 7.97
CA THR A 119 8.56 -29.62 8.22
C THR A 119 9.35 -29.15 7.02
N PHE A 120 10.22 -28.16 7.23
CA PHE A 120 11.04 -27.61 6.14
C PHE A 120 12.02 -28.63 5.59
N THR A 121 12.10 -28.72 4.27
CA THR A 121 12.96 -29.68 3.56
C THR A 121 14.40 -29.18 3.43
N HIS A 122 14.59 -27.87 3.45
CA HIS A 122 15.89 -27.19 3.41
C HIS A 122 15.85 -25.92 4.27
N ASP A 123 16.97 -25.23 4.40
CA ASP A 123 17.01 -23.89 5.01
C ASP A 123 16.16 -22.92 4.16
N SER A 124 15.25 -22.18 4.79
CA SER A 124 14.30 -21.30 4.09
C SER A 124 15.01 -20.24 3.25
N TYR A 125 14.49 -19.92 2.09
CA TYR A 125 14.94 -18.76 1.31
C TYR A 125 14.64 -17.46 2.06
N SER A 126 15.40 -16.39 1.76
CA SER A 126 15.03 -15.05 2.21
C SER A 126 13.85 -14.53 1.37
N TYR A 127 12.95 -13.75 1.99
CA TYR A 127 11.79 -13.20 1.30
C TYR A 127 11.28 -11.93 1.98
N THR A 128 10.68 -11.02 1.20
CA THR A 128 9.86 -9.91 1.71
C THR A 128 8.55 -10.46 2.23
N ALA A 129 8.02 -9.87 3.30
CA ALA A 129 6.72 -10.27 3.83
C ALA A 129 5.95 -9.06 4.38
N THR A 130 4.63 -9.07 4.18
CA THR A 130 3.69 -8.25 4.93
C THR A 130 2.85 -9.16 5.80
N SER A 131 2.65 -8.77 7.04
CA SER A 131 2.04 -9.60 8.07
C SER A 131 1.21 -8.74 9.03
N ASP A 132 0.22 -9.37 9.67
CA ASP A 132 -0.36 -8.79 10.88
C ASP A 132 0.71 -8.60 11.95
N ASP A 133 0.57 -7.50 12.70
CA ASP A 133 1.41 -7.29 13.84
C ASP A 133 0.92 -8.10 15.04
N ILE A 134 1.66 -9.14 15.36
CA ILE A 134 1.41 -10.02 16.51
C ILE A 134 2.32 -9.71 17.71
N THR A 135 3.02 -8.57 17.70
CA THR A 135 3.93 -8.19 18.79
C THR A 135 3.20 -7.98 20.11
N SER A 136 1.89 -7.76 20.09
CA SER A 136 1.03 -7.70 21.26
C SER A 136 0.88 -9.04 22.03
N GLY A 137 1.39 -10.14 21.48
CA GLY A 137 1.27 -11.46 22.07
C GLY A 137 -0.13 -12.07 22.00
N VAL A 138 -1.09 -11.39 21.40
CA VAL A 138 -2.45 -11.90 21.14
C VAL A 138 -2.65 -11.99 19.65
N CYS A 139 -2.90 -13.21 19.17
CA CYS A 139 -3.28 -13.42 17.78
C CYS A 139 -4.61 -12.71 17.50
N PRO A 140 -4.68 -11.82 16.50
CA PRO A 140 -5.92 -11.12 16.19
C PRO A 140 -7.05 -12.09 15.79
N ASP A 141 -6.76 -13.16 15.08
CA ASP A 141 -7.78 -14.08 14.57
C ASP A 141 -8.23 -15.12 15.59
N CYS A 142 -7.29 -15.78 16.28
CA CYS A 142 -7.65 -16.81 17.26
C CYS A 142 -7.90 -16.26 18.66
N SER A 143 -7.60 -14.98 18.92
CA SER A 143 -7.75 -14.31 20.23
C SER A 143 -7.03 -15.02 21.39
N GLN A 144 -5.99 -15.81 21.08
CA GLN A 144 -5.24 -16.57 22.05
C GLN A 144 -3.82 -16.01 22.19
N THR A 145 -3.33 -15.97 23.43
CA THR A 145 -1.93 -15.64 23.70
C THR A 145 -1.11 -16.90 23.49
N HIS A 146 -0.36 -16.98 22.40
CA HIS A 146 0.55 -18.09 22.16
C HIS A 146 1.68 -17.67 21.23
N PRO A 147 2.86 -18.27 21.36
CA PRO A 147 3.92 -18.07 20.39
C PRO A 147 3.57 -18.84 19.12
N HIS A 148 3.00 -18.18 18.14
CA HIS A 148 2.86 -18.72 16.80
C HIS A 148 3.59 -17.83 15.79
N THR A 149 3.71 -18.33 14.59
CA THR A 149 4.39 -17.64 13.53
C THR A 149 3.58 -16.42 13.07
N PRO A 150 4.24 -15.41 12.51
CA PRO A 150 3.57 -14.28 11.88
C PRO A 150 2.57 -14.75 10.83
N MET A 151 1.49 -14.02 10.66
CA MET A 151 0.47 -14.26 9.67
C MET A 151 0.86 -13.54 8.38
N GLU A 152 1.79 -14.15 7.64
CA GLU A 152 2.33 -13.61 6.40
C GLU A 152 1.42 -13.99 5.23
N GLU A 153 1.07 -13.02 4.39
CA GLU A 153 0.07 -13.21 3.34
C GLU A 153 0.60 -12.91 1.94
N VAL A 154 1.71 -12.17 1.87
CA VAL A 154 2.30 -11.69 0.63
C VAL A 154 3.80 -11.54 0.72
N GLY A 155 4.49 -11.69 -0.41
CA GLY A 155 5.90 -11.40 -0.55
C GLY A 155 6.53 -12.02 -1.79
N THR A 156 7.83 -11.79 -1.94
CA THR A 156 8.66 -12.39 -2.99
C THR A 156 9.96 -12.91 -2.38
N ASN A 157 10.37 -14.11 -2.76
CA ASN A 157 11.59 -14.71 -2.25
C ASN A 157 12.82 -14.41 -3.13
N GLU A 158 14.00 -14.77 -2.63
CA GLU A 158 15.30 -14.58 -3.32
C GLU A 158 15.44 -15.35 -4.64
N LYS A 159 14.51 -16.27 -4.95
CA LYS A 159 14.40 -16.99 -6.21
C LYS A 159 13.46 -16.31 -7.20
N GLY A 160 12.82 -15.22 -6.79
CA GLY A 160 11.87 -14.47 -7.60
C GLY A 160 10.46 -15.04 -7.62
N VAL A 161 10.15 -15.97 -6.73
CA VAL A 161 8.78 -16.47 -6.55
C VAL A 161 8.00 -15.46 -5.72
N SER A 162 6.88 -14.98 -6.25
CA SER A 162 5.94 -14.08 -5.59
C SER A 162 4.66 -14.84 -5.23
N VAL A 163 4.17 -14.62 -4.03
CA VAL A 163 2.93 -15.23 -3.50
C VAL A 163 2.03 -14.14 -2.95
N SER A 164 0.74 -14.23 -3.26
CA SER A 164 -0.31 -13.41 -2.67
C SER A 164 -1.53 -14.26 -2.41
N ALA A 165 -1.87 -14.48 -1.14
CA ALA A 165 -2.98 -15.30 -0.70
C ALA A 165 -4.20 -14.45 -0.38
N MET A 166 -5.41 -15.03 -0.47
CA MET A 166 -6.67 -14.36 -0.21
C MET A 166 -7.68 -15.34 0.40
N VAL A 167 -8.29 -14.97 1.49
CA VAL A 167 -9.43 -15.62 2.14
C VAL A 167 -10.61 -14.65 2.20
N THR A 168 -11.88 -15.03 2.17
CA THR A 168 -12.47 -16.36 2.07
C THR A 168 -13.21 -16.44 0.75
N LEU A 169 -12.96 -17.47 -0.04
CA LEU A 169 -13.80 -17.73 -1.22
C LEU A 169 -15.19 -18.20 -0.79
N ARG A 170 -16.20 -17.79 -1.55
CA ARG A 170 -17.58 -18.21 -1.28
C ARG A 170 -17.85 -19.56 -1.92
N ALA A 171 -17.99 -20.58 -1.10
CA ALA A 171 -18.39 -21.92 -1.54
C ALA A 171 -19.81 -22.25 -1.07
N ASN A 172 -20.53 -23.10 -1.82
CA ASN A 172 -21.85 -23.54 -1.40
C ASN A 172 -21.76 -24.62 -0.30
N GLY A 173 -22.73 -24.61 0.62
CA GLY A 173 -22.73 -25.53 1.77
C GLY A 173 -22.90 -27.00 1.40
N LYS A 174 -23.31 -27.35 0.17
CA LYS A 174 -23.43 -28.73 -0.25
C LYS A 174 -22.07 -29.35 -0.55
N VAL A 175 -21.17 -28.62 -1.22
CA VAL A 175 -19.81 -29.12 -1.50
C VAL A 175 -18.99 -29.18 -0.21
N THR A 176 -19.09 -28.20 0.69
CA THR A 176 -18.43 -28.27 1.99
C THR A 176 -19.03 -29.34 2.92
N GLY A 177 -20.28 -29.76 2.68
CA GLY A 177 -20.89 -30.92 3.34
C GLY A 177 -20.41 -32.23 2.76
N ALA A 178 -20.05 -32.29 1.48
CA ALA A 178 -19.53 -33.51 0.82
C ALA A 178 -18.04 -33.74 1.11
N ASP A 179 -17.25 -32.66 1.22
CA ASP A 179 -15.82 -32.66 1.61
C ASP A 179 -15.58 -31.51 2.60
N PRO A 180 -15.72 -31.77 3.91
CA PRO A 180 -15.58 -30.76 4.96
C PRO A 180 -14.16 -30.16 5.03
N MET A 181 -14.04 -28.91 5.47
CA MET A 181 -12.77 -28.30 5.81
C MET A 181 -12.06 -29.13 6.90
N VAL A 182 -10.74 -29.12 6.89
CA VAL A 182 -9.89 -29.95 7.77
C VAL A 182 -9.29 -29.08 8.87
N GLY A 183 -9.67 -29.33 10.13
CA GLY A 183 -9.07 -28.63 11.27
C GLY A 183 -7.57 -28.91 11.36
N GLY A 184 -6.76 -27.86 11.41
CA GLY A 184 -5.30 -27.94 11.31
C GLY A 184 -4.78 -28.11 9.88
N GLY A 185 -5.64 -27.92 8.87
CA GLY A 185 -5.24 -27.84 7.48
C GLY A 185 -4.57 -26.49 7.13
N MET A 186 -4.20 -26.35 5.85
CA MET A 186 -3.59 -25.11 5.34
C MET A 186 -4.54 -23.93 5.46
N CYS A 187 -4.06 -22.82 6.05
CA CYS A 187 -4.74 -21.53 6.12
C CYS A 187 -4.05 -20.47 5.25
N GLU A 188 -4.72 -19.37 4.96
CA GLU A 188 -4.13 -18.21 4.29
C GLU A 188 -2.85 -17.74 4.98
N SER A 189 -2.91 -17.60 6.31
CA SER A 189 -1.79 -17.15 7.16
C SER A 189 -0.53 -18.02 7.12
N ASP A 190 -0.63 -19.24 6.58
CA ASP A 190 0.51 -20.18 6.49
C ASP A 190 1.10 -20.22 5.08
N MET A 191 0.30 -19.85 4.05
CA MET A 191 0.64 -20.08 2.64
C MET A 191 1.90 -19.33 2.21
N ALA A 192 1.95 -18.03 2.44
CA ALA A 192 3.09 -17.22 2.01
C ALA A 192 4.38 -17.68 2.69
N THR A 193 4.35 -17.93 4.01
CA THR A 193 5.51 -18.43 4.76
C THR A 193 6.07 -19.72 4.18
N ILE A 194 5.21 -20.71 3.90
CA ILE A 194 5.65 -22.02 3.41
C ILE A 194 6.15 -21.92 1.97
N LEU A 195 5.36 -21.32 1.09
CA LEU A 195 5.67 -21.28 -0.33
C LEU A 195 6.91 -20.42 -0.63
N LEU A 196 7.05 -19.26 0.01
CA LEU A 196 8.21 -18.39 -0.15
C LEU A 196 9.48 -18.98 0.47
N SER A 197 9.33 -19.78 1.53
CA SER A 197 10.48 -20.46 2.16
C SER A 197 11.07 -21.57 1.32
N GLU A 198 10.26 -22.30 0.52
CA GLU A 198 10.69 -23.55 -0.10
C GLU A 198 10.67 -23.57 -1.64
N ALA A 199 9.84 -22.74 -2.30
CA ALA A 199 9.73 -22.78 -3.75
C ALA A 199 10.86 -22.03 -4.47
N THR A 200 11.42 -22.63 -5.53
CA THR A 200 12.40 -21.99 -6.43
C THR A 200 11.75 -21.49 -7.73
N THR A 201 10.54 -21.97 -8.04
CA THR A 201 9.74 -21.54 -9.18
C THR A 201 8.27 -21.46 -8.80
N ALA A 202 7.48 -20.73 -9.58
CA ALA A 202 6.03 -20.66 -9.39
C ALA A 202 5.40 -22.06 -9.42
N LYS A 203 5.84 -22.91 -10.36
CA LYS A 203 5.32 -24.29 -10.48
C LYS A 203 5.62 -25.15 -9.26
N GLU A 204 6.83 -25.06 -8.72
CA GLU A 204 7.15 -25.77 -7.46
C GLU A 204 6.29 -25.28 -6.30
N GLY A 205 6.03 -23.96 -6.20
CA GLY A 205 5.11 -23.41 -5.20
C GLY A 205 3.69 -23.96 -5.36
N VAL A 206 3.17 -24.02 -6.59
CA VAL A 206 1.89 -24.66 -6.88
C VAL A 206 1.90 -26.13 -6.45
N ASP A 207 2.88 -26.92 -6.90
CA ASP A 207 2.96 -28.35 -6.59
C ASP A 207 3.04 -28.62 -5.08
N LEU A 208 3.79 -27.79 -4.34
CA LEU A 208 3.87 -27.87 -2.88
C LEU A 208 2.51 -27.61 -2.23
N LEU A 209 1.82 -26.54 -2.63
CA LEU A 209 0.49 -26.20 -2.10
C LEU A 209 -0.52 -27.32 -2.37
N LEU A 210 -0.57 -27.82 -3.61
CA LEU A 210 -1.50 -28.89 -3.99
C LEU A 210 -1.20 -30.19 -3.25
N HIS A 211 0.09 -30.52 -3.05
CA HIS A 211 0.50 -31.67 -2.24
C HIS A 211 0.02 -31.55 -0.78
N ILE A 212 0.09 -30.34 -0.21
CA ILE A 212 -0.43 -30.11 1.14
C ILE A 212 -1.95 -30.29 1.19
N TYR A 213 -2.69 -29.79 0.20
CA TYR A 213 -4.14 -30.02 0.12
C TYR A 213 -4.49 -31.50 -0.01
N ASP A 214 -3.70 -32.29 -0.76
CA ASP A 214 -3.92 -33.71 -0.91
C ASP A 214 -3.62 -34.51 0.37
N THR A 215 -2.61 -34.08 1.16
CA THR A 215 -2.10 -34.90 2.28
C THR A 215 -2.55 -34.42 3.65
N VAL A 216 -2.74 -33.11 3.82
CA VAL A 216 -3.14 -32.49 5.08
C VAL A 216 -4.55 -31.91 4.98
N GLY A 217 -4.90 -31.33 3.84
CA GLY A 217 -6.16 -30.63 3.61
C GLY A 217 -6.09 -29.14 3.87
N ALA A 218 -7.20 -28.44 3.66
CA ALA A 218 -7.37 -27.01 3.90
C ALA A 218 -8.35 -26.74 5.05
N GLU A 219 -8.00 -25.81 5.91
CA GLU A 219 -8.87 -25.26 6.97
C GLU A 219 -9.81 -24.19 6.42
N GLU A 220 -9.35 -23.43 5.41
CA GLU A 220 -10.06 -22.30 4.83
C GLU A 220 -10.20 -22.42 3.31
N LYS A 221 -11.12 -21.65 2.77
CA LYS A 221 -11.35 -21.53 1.33
C LYS A 221 -10.59 -20.33 0.80
N SER A 222 -9.57 -20.55 0.01
CA SER A 222 -8.61 -19.53 -0.38
C SER A 222 -8.42 -19.43 -1.88
N GLY A 223 -8.04 -18.23 -2.33
CA GLY A 223 -7.48 -17.97 -3.65
C GLY A 223 -6.03 -17.56 -3.51
N VAL A 224 -5.13 -18.08 -4.34
CA VAL A 224 -3.70 -17.79 -4.23
C VAL A 224 -3.12 -17.50 -5.60
N LEU A 225 -2.42 -16.36 -5.76
CA LEU A 225 -1.56 -16.08 -6.89
C LEU A 225 -0.14 -16.53 -6.54
N ILE A 226 0.45 -17.36 -7.41
CA ILE A 226 1.83 -17.83 -7.31
C ILE A 226 2.50 -17.55 -8.65
N ALA A 227 3.57 -16.78 -8.64
CA ALA A 227 4.18 -16.28 -9.87
C ALA A 227 5.71 -16.28 -9.79
N ASP A 228 6.33 -16.40 -10.95
CA ASP A 228 7.71 -16.02 -11.20
C ASP A 228 7.79 -15.31 -12.56
N GLN A 229 9.00 -15.05 -13.05
CA GLN A 229 9.19 -14.38 -14.35
C GLN A 229 8.83 -15.24 -15.55
N SER A 230 8.54 -16.52 -15.37
CA SER A 230 8.24 -17.49 -16.43
C SER A 230 6.76 -17.78 -16.54
N GLU A 231 6.06 -17.87 -15.41
CA GLU A 231 4.66 -18.26 -15.37
C GLU A 231 3.92 -17.75 -14.14
N ILE A 232 2.61 -17.65 -14.28
CA ILE A 232 1.71 -17.11 -13.26
C ILE A 232 0.56 -18.08 -13.12
N TRP A 233 0.34 -18.54 -11.91
CA TRP A 233 -0.72 -19.47 -11.55
C TRP A 233 -1.70 -18.83 -10.58
N TYR A 234 -2.97 -19.19 -10.77
CA TYR A 234 -4.02 -18.88 -9.81
C TYR A 234 -4.63 -20.19 -9.30
N VAL A 235 -4.65 -20.34 -7.99
CA VAL A 235 -5.14 -21.56 -7.31
C VAL A 235 -6.36 -21.21 -6.49
N GLU A 236 -7.41 -22.03 -6.58
CA GLU A 236 -8.58 -21.97 -5.70
C GLU A 236 -8.80 -23.32 -5.01
N ASN A 237 -9.11 -23.28 -3.70
CA ASN A 237 -9.67 -24.40 -2.98
C ASN A 237 -11.03 -24.02 -2.37
N PHE A 238 -11.98 -24.92 -2.37
CA PHE A 238 -13.35 -24.68 -1.90
C PHE A 238 -13.78 -25.60 -0.76
N THR A 239 -13.07 -26.68 -0.55
CA THR A 239 -13.37 -27.71 0.46
C THR A 239 -12.04 -28.22 1.04
N GLY A 240 -12.11 -29.18 1.97
CA GLY A 240 -10.92 -29.69 2.63
C GLY A 240 -9.85 -30.22 1.68
N HIS A 241 -10.26 -30.86 0.56
CA HIS A 241 -9.31 -31.53 -0.35
C HIS A 241 -9.59 -31.24 -1.82
N THR A 242 -10.55 -30.37 -2.17
CA THR A 242 -10.77 -30.02 -3.58
C THR A 242 -10.12 -28.69 -3.91
N TYR A 243 -9.38 -28.69 -4.99
CA TYR A 243 -8.69 -27.54 -5.52
C TYR A 243 -8.64 -27.56 -7.04
N ILE A 244 -8.33 -26.40 -7.59
CA ILE A 244 -7.98 -26.23 -8.98
C ILE A 244 -6.94 -25.10 -9.13
N ALA A 245 -5.93 -25.33 -9.96
CA ALA A 245 -4.93 -24.35 -10.36
C ALA A 245 -5.02 -24.10 -11.86
N VAL A 246 -4.99 -22.85 -12.28
CA VAL A 246 -4.96 -22.44 -13.69
C VAL A 246 -3.80 -21.52 -13.96
N LYS A 247 -3.09 -21.78 -15.06
CA LYS A 247 -2.02 -20.90 -15.55
C LYS A 247 -2.64 -19.73 -16.28
N LEU A 248 -2.36 -18.51 -15.81
CA LEU A 248 -2.93 -17.29 -16.38
C LEU A 248 -2.23 -16.90 -17.68
N SER A 249 -3.01 -16.45 -18.65
CA SER A 249 -2.47 -16.05 -19.97
C SER A 249 -2.12 -14.58 -20.03
N SER A 250 -1.20 -14.23 -20.95
CA SER A 250 -0.68 -12.87 -21.14
C SER A 250 -1.72 -11.86 -21.64
N ASN A 251 -2.87 -12.32 -22.18
CA ASN A 251 -3.87 -11.47 -22.82
C ASN A 251 -5.18 -11.35 -22.02
N MET A 252 -5.15 -11.51 -20.70
CA MET A 252 -6.35 -11.48 -19.88
C MET A 252 -6.25 -10.50 -18.70
N ILE A 253 -7.42 -10.08 -18.21
CA ILE A 253 -7.58 -9.47 -16.89
C ILE A 253 -8.48 -10.37 -16.06
N ALA A 254 -8.14 -10.58 -14.80
CA ALA A 254 -8.99 -11.26 -13.83
C ALA A 254 -9.15 -10.39 -12.58
N ILE A 255 -10.38 -10.33 -12.05
CA ILE A 255 -10.68 -9.60 -10.81
C ILE A 255 -11.41 -10.56 -9.89
N ASN A 256 -10.88 -10.75 -8.70
CA ASN A 256 -11.51 -11.59 -7.68
C ASN A 256 -11.73 -10.84 -6.36
N PRO A 257 -12.98 -10.50 -6.03
CA PRO A 257 -13.33 -9.87 -4.76
C PRO A 257 -13.87 -10.90 -3.74
N ASN A 258 -13.07 -11.88 -3.32
CA ASN A 258 -13.43 -13.00 -2.42
C ASN A 258 -14.58 -13.89 -2.93
N MET A 259 -14.54 -14.19 -4.21
CA MET A 259 -15.47 -15.15 -4.80
C MET A 259 -14.68 -16.09 -5.69
N GLY A 260 -15.22 -17.23 -6.05
CA GLY A 260 -14.57 -18.05 -7.06
C GLY A 260 -14.43 -17.28 -8.36
N ALA A 261 -13.29 -17.41 -9.02
CA ALA A 261 -13.01 -16.77 -10.30
C ALA A 261 -12.80 -17.78 -11.44
N ILE A 262 -12.70 -19.09 -11.15
CA ILE A 262 -12.51 -20.11 -12.16
C ILE A 262 -13.87 -20.66 -12.61
N GLY A 263 -14.18 -20.51 -13.90
CA GLY A 263 -15.41 -20.97 -14.53
C GLY A 263 -15.28 -22.33 -15.22
N LEU A 264 -15.64 -22.39 -16.51
CA LEU A 264 -15.57 -23.64 -17.30
C LEU A 264 -14.12 -23.97 -17.67
N VAL A 265 -13.66 -25.15 -17.28
CA VAL A 265 -12.32 -25.66 -17.55
C VAL A 265 -12.35 -27.03 -18.19
N ASP A 266 -11.37 -27.28 -19.04
CA ASP A 266 -11.06 -28.57 -19.67
C ASP A 266 -9.92 -29.20 -18.84
N LEU A 267 -10.22 -30.29 -18.16
CA LEU A 267 -9.25 -30.99 -17.29
C LEU A 267 -8.24 -31.84 -18.10
N ASP A 268 -8.43 -31.99 -19.41
CA ASP A 268 -7.45 -32.63 -20.30
C ASP A 268 -6.32 -31.65 -20.70
N ASP A 269 -6.50 -30.32 -20.47
CA ASP A 269 -5.43 -29.33 -20.68
C ASP A 269 -4.45 -29.29 -19.50
N THR A 270 -3.73 -30.39 -19.29
CA THR A 270 -2.79 -30.56 -18.18
C THR A 270 -1.59 -29.60 -18.22
N ALA A 271 -1.39 -28.87 -19.31
CA ALA A 271 -0.36 -27.83 -19.40
C ALA A 271 -0.76 -26.53 -18.69
N ASN A 272 -2.07 -26.25 -18.58
CA ASN A 272 -2.60 -25.03 -18.03
C ASN A 272 -3.57 -25.23 -16.86
N VAL A 273 -4.01 -26.47 -16.61
CA VAL A 273 -4.98 -26.81 -15.55
C VAL A 273 -4.49 -27.99 -14.73
N ILE A 274 -4.50 -27.83 -13.41
CA ILE A 274 -4.23 -28.90 -12.45
C ILE A 274 -5.39 -28.92 -11.46
N ALA A 275 -6.04 -30.06 -11.31
CA ALA A 275 -7.18 -30.20 -10.42
C ALA A 275 -7.01 -31.40 -9.48
N SER A 276 -7.64 -31.33 -8.30
CA SER A 276 -7.70 -32.48 -7.40
C SER A 276 -8.47 -33.64 -8.05
N SER A 277 -8.03 -34.84 -7.80
CA SER A 277 -8.62 -36.07 -8.39
C SER A 277 -10.10 -36.27 -8.03
N ASN A 278 -10.55 -35.65 -6.94
CA ASN A 278 -11.91 -35.72 -6.43
C ASN A 278 -12.81 -34.55 -6.85
N LEU A 279 -12.31 -33.57 -7.63
CA LEU A 279 -13.04 -32.35 -7.97
C LEU A 279 -14.43 -32.64 -8.57
N ILE A 280 -14.53 -33.47 -9.60
CA ILE A 280 -15.82 -33.86 -10.20
C ILE A 280 -16.66 -34.69 -9.23
N SER A 281 -16.05 -35.64 -8.54
CA SER A 281 -16.80 -36.58 -7.67
C SER A 281 -17.43 -35.89 -6.46
N VAL A 282 -16.77 -34.93 -5.85
CA VAL A 282 -17.31 -34.09 -4.74
C VAL A 282 -18.48 -33.25 -5.22
N ALA A 283 -18.38 -32.60 -6.37
CA ALA A 283 -19.48 -31.81 -6.96
C ALA A 283 -20.69 -32.70 -7.28
N LYS A 284 -20.49 -33.93 -7.78
CA LYS A 284 -21.56 -34.88 -8.02
C LYS A 284 -22.21 -35.39 -6.74
N GLN A 285 -21.41 -35.73 -5.73
CA GLN A 285 -21.91 -36.12 -4.41
C GLN A 285 -22.75 -35.00 -3.78
N ALA A 286 -22.32 -33.75 -3.97
CA ALA A 286 -23.07 -32.59 -3.53
C ALA A 286 -24.33 -32.30 -4.36
N GLY A 287 -24.47 -32.91 -5.54
CA GLY A 287 -25.56 -32.66 -6.49
C GLY A 287 -25.46 -31.25 -7.12
N THR A 288 -24.24 -30.74 -7.32
CA THR A 288 -23.99 -29.39 -7.83
C THR A 288 -23.14 -29.39 -9.10
N TYR A 289 -22.72 -30.52 -9.59
CA TYR A 289 -21.87 -30.63 -10.79
C TYR A 289 -22.52 -29.99 -12.02
N VAL A 290 -21.77 -29.13 -12.65
CA VAL A 290 -22.07 -28.50 -13.96
C VAL A 290 -20.86 -28.68 -14.86
N GLY A 291 -21.03 -29.39 -15.97
CA GLY A 291 -19.97 -29.73 -16.91
C GLY A 291 -20.41 -30.83 -17.86
N ASP A 292 -19.47 -31.34 -18.65
CA ASP A 292 -19.66 -32.51 -19.55
C ASP A 292 -18.59 -33.56 -19.23
N GLU A 293 -19.04 -34.70 -18.67
CA GLU A 293 -18.13 -35.78 -18.32
C GLU A 293 -17.49 -36.45 -19.53
N SER A 294 -18.20 -36.49 -20.67
CA SER A 294 -17.67 -37.05 -21.90
C SER A 294 -16.54 -36.23 -22.50
N GLU A 295 -16.45 -34.95 -22.09
CA GLU A 295 -15.45 -34.00 -22.50
C GLU A 295 -14.49 -33.65 -21.38
N ASN A 296 -14.57 -34.30 -20.21
CA ASN A 296 -13.78 -34.06 -19.02
C ASN A 296 -13.73 -32.57 -18.60
N THR A 297 -14.90 -31.92 -18.67
CA THR A 297 -15.01 -30.47 -18.32
C THR A 297 -15.83 -30.25 -17.06
N ILE A 298 -15.53 -29.18 -16.32
CA ILE A 298 -16.32 -28.72 -15.18
C ILE A 298 -16.38 -27.18 -15.18
N ASP A 299 -17.55 -26.62 -14.96
CA ASP A 299 -17.71 -25.22 -14.58
C ASP A 299 -17.55 -25.13 -13.05
N VAL A 300 -16.35 -24.74 -12.61
CA VAL A 300 -15.97 -24.72 -11.19
C VAL A 300 -16.81 -23.72 -10.43
N PHE A 301 -16.99 -22.52 -10.98
CA PHE A 301 -17.82 -21.48 -10.37
C PHE A 301 -19.25 -21.98 -10.10
N LYS A 302 -19.90 -22.54 -11.11
CA LYS A 302 -21.27 -23.02 -10.97
C LYS A 302 -21.39 -24.27 -10.08
N SER A 303 -20.36 -25.09 -10.05
CA SER A 303 -20.34 -26.32 -9.25
C SER A 303 -20.02 -26.08 -7.77
N TYR A 304 -19.13 -25.15 -7.47
CA TYR A 304 -18.57 -24.97 -6.14
C TYR A 304 -18.97 -23.67 -5.44
N CYS A 305 -19.19 -22.57 -6.19
CA CYS A 305 -19.48 -21.29 -5.57
C CYS A 305 -20.95 -21.14 -5.17
N TYR A 306 -21.21 -20.25 -4.24
CA TYR A 306 -22.57 -19.92 -3.81
C TYR A 306 -23.28 -19.10 -4.89
N TYR A 307 -24.03 -19.77 -5.75
CA TYR A 307 -24.67 -19.18 -6.93
C TYR A 307 -26.02 -18.51 -6.66
N ALA A 308 -26.79 -18.98 -5.66
CA ALA A 308 -28.20 -18.59 -5.48
C ALA A 308 -28.45 -17.13 -4.99
N ALA A 309 -27.40 -16.37 -4.70
CA ALA A 309 -27.51 -14.96 -4.26
C ALA A 309 -26.40 -14.08 -4.89
N ALA A 310 -25.77 -14.53 -5.95
CA ALA A 310 -24.65 -13.84 -6.56
C ALA A 310 -25.09 -12.71 -7.48
N THR A 311 -25.58 -11.62 -6.90
CA THR A 311 -25.31 -10.32 -7.51
C THR A 311 -23.80 -10.14 -7.47
N PRO A 312 -23.16 -9.81 -8.60
CA PRO A 312 -21.75 -9.45 -8.62
C PRO A 312 -21.46 -8.40 -7.56
N SER A 313 -20.38 -8.56 -6.81
CA SER A 313 -20.06 -7.58 -5.76
C SER A 313 -19.82 -6.21 -6.37
N ASN A 314 -20.10 -5.14 -5.63
CA ASN A 314 -19.80 -3.78 -6.07
C ASN A 314 -18.31 -3.61 -6.47
N ARG A 315 -17.40 -4.34 -5.81
CA ARG A 315 -15.97 -4.33 -6.14
C ARG A 315 -15.70 -4.92 -7.52
N LEU A 316 -16.37 -6.03 -7.87
CA LEU A 316 -16.27 -6.62 -9.21
C LEU A 316 -16.80 -5.66 -10.27
N VAL A 317 -18.01 -5.14 -10.09
CA VAL A 317 -18.65 -4.22 -11.06
C VAL A 317 -17.81 -2.96 -11.28
N ASN A 318 -17.32 -2.34 -10.21
CA ASN A 318 -16.51 -1.13 -10.30
C ASN A 318 -15.09 -1.43 -10.84
N GLY A 319 -14.51 -2.56 -10.47
CA GLY A 319 -13.23 -3.01 -11.02
C GLY A 319 -13.30 -3.26 -12.51
N ILE A 320 -14.37 -3.91 -13.00
CA ILE A 320 -14.60 -4.10 -14.43
C ILE A 320 -14.76 -2.75 -15.14
N ASN A 321 -15.62 -1.88 -14.60
CA ASN A 321 -15.87 -0.55 -15.18
C ASN A 321 -14.60 0.30 -15.25
N TYR A 322 -13.69 0.13 -14.31
CA TYR A 322 -12.40 0.81 -14.34
C TYR A 322 -11.57 0.45 -15.58
N PHE A 323 -11.55 -0.82 -15.97
CA PHE A 323 -10.79 -1.29 -17.13
C PHE A 323 -11.57 -1.14 -18.46
N LEU A 324 -12.90 -0.97 -18.42
CA LEU A 324 -13.68 -0.75 -19.62
C LEU A 324 -13.49 0.67 -20.16
N ASN A 325 -13.00 0.79 -21.39
CA ASN A 325 -12.83 2.07 -22.04
C ASN A 325 -14.15 2.51 -22.71
N GLY A 326 -14.89 3.38 -22.03
CA GLY A 326 -16.16 3.93 -22.53
C GLY A 326 -17.37 3.00 -22.45
N GLY A 327 -17.21 1.83 -21.82
CA GLY A 327 -18.31 0.92 -21.47
C GLY A 327 -18.68 1.02 -19.99
N SER A 328 -19.91 0.62 -19.66
CA SER A 328 -20.32 0.41 -18.28
C SER A 328 -21.11 -0.89 -18.17
N VAL A 329 -20.85 -1.64 -17.11
CA VAL A 329 -21.62 -2.82 -16.74
C VAL A 329 -22.32 -2.57 -15.41
N THR A 330 -23.40 -3.28 -15.18
CA THR A 330 -24.15 -3.27 -13.94
C THR A 330 -24.25 -4.69 -13.40
N ASP A 331 -24.60 -4.85 -12.15
CA ASP A 331 -24.85 -6.16 -11.53
C ASP A 331 -25.89 -7.00 -12.29
N SER A 332 -26.88 -6.33 -12.90
CA SER A 332 -27.95 -6.99 -13.68
C SER A 332 -27.54 -7.36 -15.11
N THR A 333 -26.41 -6.87 -15.59
CA THR A 333 -25.92 -7.16 -16.98
C THR A 333 -24.78 -8.15 -17.01
N LEU A 334 -24.14 -8.45 -15.86
CA LEU A 334 -23.04 -9.39 -15.75
C LEU A 334 -23.55 -10.81 -15.49
N THR A 335 -23.04 -11.76 -16.25
CA THR A 335 -23.20 -13.20 -16.01
C THR A 335 -21.88 -13.81 -15.54
N PRO A 336 -21.88 -14.98 -14.88
CA PRO A 336 -20.64 -15.65 -14.48
C PRO A 336 -19.66 -15.84 -15.62
N GLU A 337 -20.14 -16.10 -16.82
CA GLU A 337 -19.33 -16.26 -18.03
C GLU A 337 -18.56 -14.99 -18.42
N ASP A 338 -19.05 -13.83 -17.98
CA ASP A 338 -18.40 -12.55 -18.27
C ASP A 338 -17.20 -12.26 -17.37
N TYR A 339 -17.14 -12.84 -16.17
CA TYR A 339 -16.12 -12.51 -15.18
C TYR A 339 -15.34 -13.72 -14.60
N THR A 340 -15.61 -14.95 -15.04
CA THR A 340 -14.84 -16.11 -14.63
C THR A 340 -13.73 -16.44 -15.63
N ILE A 341 -12.64 -17.00 -15.11
CA ILE A 341 -11.52 -17.51 -15.90
C ILE A 341 -11.97 -18.85 -16.48
N SER A 342 -12.06 -18.93 -17.81
CA SER A 342 -12.46 -20.17 -18.49
C SER A 342 -11.35 -20.65 -19.42
N ASN A 343 -11.07 -21.94 -19.35
CA ASN A 343 -10.26 -22.64 -20.32
C ASN A 343 -11.22 -23.40 -21.24
N VAL A 344 -11.50 -22.86 -22.41
CA VAL A 344 -12.33 -23.57 -23.41
C VAL A 344 -11.46 -24.46 -24.28
N LYS A 345 -12.04 -25.58 -24.74
CA LYS A 345 -11.46 -26.46 -25.78
C LYS A 345 -10.78 -25.65 -26.86
N ASN A 346 -9.51 -25.88 -27.08
CA ASN A 346 -8.54 -25.32 -28.02
C ASN A 346 -7.44 -24.44 -27.37
N GLY A 347 -7.19 -24.56 -26.07
CA GLY A 347 -6.05 -23.92 -25.39
C GLY A 347 -6.15 -22.40 -25.31
N LYS A 348 -7.34 -21.84 -25.39
CA LYS A 348 -7.57 -20.41 -25.19
C LYS A 348 -8.22 -20.19 -23.85
N ILE A 349 -7.44 -19.69 -22.90
CA ILE A 349 -7.99 -19.04 -21.72
C ILE A 349 -8.71 -17.80 -22.22
N VAL A 350 -10.02 -17.75 -22.05
CA VAL A 350 -10.84 -16.62 -22.51
C VAL A 350 -10.70 -15.50 -21.51
N SER A 351 -10.20 -14.38 -22.00
CA SER A 351 -10.23 -13.13 -21.26
C SER A 351 -11.68 -12.73 -20.97
N LEU A 352 -11.89 -12.33 -19.75
CA LEU A 352 -13.14 -11.88 -19.17
C LEU A 352 -13.89 -10.81 -19.95
N TYR A 353 -13.23 -9.98 -20.76
CA TYR A 353 -13.86 -8.80 -21.38
C TYR A 353 -13.41 -8.59 -22.79
N THR A 354 -14.26 -8.88 -23.72
CA THR A 354 -14.04 -8.57 -25.17
C THR A 354 -13.77 -7.08 -25.40
N ASN A 355 -14.26 -6.19 -24.53
CA ASN A 355 -14.07 -4.74 -24.64
C ASN A 355 -12.76 -4.22 -24.06
N ILE A 356 -12.01 -5.02 -23.31
CA ILE A 356 -10.67 -4.66 -22.79
C ILE A 356 -9.64 -4.53 -23.93
N GLN A 357 -9.87 -5.16 -25.06
CA GLN A 357 -8.98 -5.02 -26.23
C GLN A 357 -8.69 -3.56 -26.62
N ASN A 358 -9.54 -2.62 -26.22
CA ASN A 358 -9.30 -1.19 -26.45
C ASN A 358 -8.19 -0.60 -25.55
N LYS A 359 -7.74 -1.31 -24.48
CA LYS A 359 -6.62 -0.91 -23.62
C LYS A 359 -5.33 -1.71 -23.90
N LEU A 360 -5.29 -2.57 -24.91
CA LEU A 360 -4.11 -3.36 -25.27
C LEU A 360 -2.84 -2.50 -25.34
N GLY A 361 -1.82 -2.90 -24.58
CA GLY A 361 -0.54 -2.21 -24.51
C GLY A 361 -0.56 -0.84 -23.83
N LYS A 362 -1.60 -0.51 -23.07
CA LYS A 362 -1.80 0.81 -22.47
C LYS A 362 -1.87 0.82 -20.93
N ILE A 363 -2.13 -0.34 -20.30
CA ILE A 363 -2.23 -0.40 -18.84
C ILE A 363 -0.82 -0.30 -18.24
N GLY A 364 -0.58 0.74 -17.46
CA GLY A 364 0.68 0.97 -16.76
C GLY A 364 0.54 0.80 -15.25
N ILE A 365 1.66 0.94 -14.54
CA ILE A 365 1.66 0.90 -13.07
C ILE A 365 0.77 1.99 -12.46
N GLN A 366 0.65 3.15 -13.09
CA GLN A 366 -0.23 4.23 -12.65
C GLN A 366 -1.70 3.78 -12.66
N ASP A 367 -2.13 3.08 -13.75
CA ASP A 367 -3.48 2.53 -13.82
C ASP A 367 -3.73 1.50 -12.72
N MET A 368 -2.73 0.70 -12.35
CA MET A 368 -2.85 -0.30 -11.28
C MET A 368 -2.94 0.34 -9.90
N VAL A 369 -2.16 1.39 -9.63
CA VAL A 369 -2.25 2.18 -8.39
C VAL A 369 -3.62 2.88 -8.30
N ASP A 370 -4.09 3.47 -9.40
CA ASP A 370 -5.37 4.16 -9.44
C ASP A 370 -6.57 3.20 -9.35
N PHE A 371 -6.41 1.92 -9.73
CA PHE A 371 -7.39 0.87 -9.48
C PHE A 371 -7.71 0.73 -7.99
N TYR A 372 -6.69 0.75 -7.12
CA TYR A 372 -6.88 0.66 -5.67
C TYR A 372 -7.39 1.95 -5.02
N LYS A 373 -7.54 3.04 -5.79
CA LYS A 373 -8.22 4.28 -5.37
C LYS A 373 -9.71 4.33 -5.75
N VAL A 374 -10.20 3.35 -6.54
CA VAL A 374 -11.62 3.28 -6.92
C VAL A 374 -12.48 3.07 -5.69
N LYS A 375 -13.49 3.92 -5.49
CA LYS A 375 -14.29 4.02 -4.25
C LYS A 375 -14.84 2.70 -3.70
N ALA A 376 -15.15 1.72 -4.55
CA ALA A 376 -15.66 0.43 -4.09
C ALA A 376 -14.53 -0.55 -3.68
N ILE A 377 -13.30 -0.29 -4.12
CA ILE A 377 -12.09 -1.10 -3.87
C ILE A 377 -11.32 -0.47 -2.72
N ALA A 378 -11.08 0.85 -2.78
CA ALA A 378 -10.63 1.63 -1.65
C ALA A 378 -11.78 1.68 -0.62
N ASN A 379 -11.63 0.97 0.46
CA ASN A 379 -12.62 0.91 1.53
C ASN A 379 -11.94 0.99 2.89
N THR A 380 -12.73 1.24 3.92
CA THR A 380 -12.25 1.45 5.28
C THR A 380 -11.70 0.19 5.96
N GLY A 381 -11.77 -0.95 5.30
CA GLY A 381 -11.18 -2.19 5.74
C GLY A 381 -9.82 -2.49 5.11
N ASN A 382 -9.34 -1.62 4.17
CA ASN A 382 -8.01 -1.84 3.61
C ASN A 382 -6.95 -1.78 4.72
N LEU A 383 -6.13 -2.82 4.83
CA LEU A 383 -5.00 -2.90 5.75
C LEU A 383 -3.68 -2.65 5.02
N GLU A 384 -3.55 -3.24 3.85
CA GLU A 384 -2.48 -3.04 2.90
C GLU A 384 -2.98 -3.32 1.49
N TRP A 385 -2.23 -2.90 0.50
CA TRP A 385 -2.35 -3.39 -0.86
C TRP A 385 -0.98 -3.39 -1.54
N HIS A 386 -0.80 -4.34 -2.43
CA HIS A 386 0.45 -4.54 -3.15
C HIS A 386 0.20 -4.83 -4.62
N ILE A 387 1.23 -4.55 -5.43
CA ILE A 387 1.26 -4.85 -6.85
C ILE A 387 2.63 -5.47 -7.16
N PHE A 388 2.66 -6.70 -7.64
CA PHE A 388 3.83 -7.26 -8.27
C PHE A 388 3.82 -6.92 -9.76
N GLN A 389 4.79 -6.13 -10.20
CA GLN A 389 5.08 -5.84 -11.59
C GLN A 389 6.18 -6.79 -12.06
N ILE A 390 5.79 -7.83 -12.81
CA ILE A 390 6.68 -8.93 -13.18
C ILE A 390 6.99 -8.86 -14.69
N GLN A 391 8.26 -8.74 -15.02
CA GLN A 391 8.72 -8.68 -16.41
C GLN A 391 9.38 -10.00 -16.81
N SER A 392 8.74 -10.72 -17.73
CA SER A 392 9.26 -11.97 -18.26
C SER A 392 10.58 -11.73 -19.01
N GLY A 393 11.55 -12.65 -18.80
CA GLY A 393 12.86 -12.61 -19.45
C GLY A 393 13.82 -11.53 -18.94
N ALA A 394 13.44 -10.75 -17.92
CA ALA A 394 14.36 -9.83 -17.27
C ALA A 394 15.35 -10.56 -16.35
N ALA A 395 16.39 -9.86 -15.88
CA ALA A 395 17.27 -10.39 -14.84
C ALA A 395 16.49 -10.65 -13.54
N LEU A 396 16.85 -11.72 -12.81
CA LEU A 396 16.18 -12.13 -11.58
C LEU A 396 16.07 -10.97 -10.59
N GLU A 397 17.14 -10.20 -10.43
CA GLU A 397 17.25 -9.12 -9.46
C GLU A 397 16.35 -7.92 -9.74
N THR A 398 15.94 -7.73 -11.00
CA THR A 398 15.17 -6.56 -11.44
C THR A 398 13.88 -6.92 -12.19
N GLY A 399 13.57 -8.18 -12.31
CA GLY A 399 12.41 -8.65 -13.06
C GLY A 399 11.09 -8.52 -12.31
N THR A 400 11.14 -8.40 -10.99
CA THR A 400 9.97 -8.13 -10.15
C THR A 400 10.16 -6.83 -9.38
N ILE A 401 9.18 -5.93 -9.47
CA ILE A 401 9.04 -4.77 -8.59
C ILE A 401 7.79 -5.00 -7.74
N GLU A 402 7.94 -4.99 -6.44
CA GLU A 402 6.85 -5.02 -5.47
C GLU A 402 6.51 -3.58 -5.06
N TRP A 403 5.31 -3.14 -5.40
CA TRP A 403 4.77 -1.86 -4.98
C TRP A 403 3.91 -2.10 -3.74
N LEU A 404 4.35 -1.60 -2.60
CA LEU A 404 3.69 -1.82 -1.31
C LEU A 404 3.08 -0.52 -0.80
N ALA A 405 1.83 -0.58 -0.40
CA ALA A 405 1.11 0.51 0.22
C ALA A 405 0.37 0.05 1.47
N MET A 406 0.38 0.87 2.49
CA MET A 406 -0.29 0.59 3.76
C MET A 406 -1.63 1.30 3.82
N GLU A 407 -2.63 0.64 4.39
CA GLU A 407 -3.93 1.18 4.74
C GLU A 407 -4.77 1.62 3.51
N HIS A 408 -5.60 2.65 3.62
CA HIS A 408 -6.64 3.04 2.67
C HIS A 408 -6.08 3.53 1.32
N GLY A 409 -6.51 2.90 0.23
CA GLY A 409 -5.96 3.14 -1.11
C GLY A 409 -5.95 4.59 -1.60
N GLN A 410 -6.89 5.42 -1.14
CA GLN A 410 -6.97 6.84 -1.54
C GLN A 410 -6.01 7.76 -0.78
N TYR A 411 -5.50 7.34 0.37
CA TYR A 411 -4.74 8.19 1.30
C TYR A 411 -3.33 7.69 1.57
N THR A 412 -2.80 6.84 0.72
CA THR A 412 -1.48 6.24 0.83
C THR A 412 -0.68 6.35 -0.47
N VAL A 413 0.59 5.98 -0.41
CA VAL A 413 1.53 5.95 -1.53
C VAL A 413 2.11 4.55 -1.68
N ALA A 414 2.11 4.02 -2.90
CA ALA A 414 2.77 2.76 -3.21
C ALA A 414 4.28 2.94 -3.39
N ILE A 415 5.05 2.27 -2.57
CA ILE A 415 6.51 2.35 -2.56
C ILE A 415 7.11 1.19 -3.34
N PRO A 416 8.00 1.43 -4.31
CA PRO A 416 8.62 0.37 -5.08
C PRO A 416 9.77 -0.30 -4.30
N TYR A 417 9.74 -1.63 -4.26
CA TYR A 417 10.80 -2.49 -3.76
C TYR A 417 11.28 -3.43 -4.87
N PHE A 418 12.55 -3.76 -4.87
CA PHE A 418 13.12 -4.83 -5.67
C PHE A 418 13.35 -6.02 -4.74
N PRO A 419 12.36 -6.90 -4.55
CA PRO A 419 12.29 -7.81 -3.41
C PRO A 419 13.45 -8.81 -3.37
N VAL A 420 13.95 -9.28 -4.53
CA VAL A 420 15.12 -10.18 -4.60
C VAL A 420 16.40 -9.51 -4.06
N LEU A 421 16.50 -8.20 -4.13
CA LEU A 421 17.63 -7.41 -3.66
C LEU A 421 17.41 -6.76 -2.30
N THR A 422 16.17 -6.63 -1.87
CA THR A 422 15.80 -5.96 -0.60
C THR A 422 16.22 -6.83 0.58
N THR A 423 17.07 -6.31 1.45
CA THR A 423 17.58 -7.02 2.63
C THR A 423 16.95 -6.55 3.92
N ASP A 424 16.26 -5.42 3.91
CA ASP A 424 15.51 -4.88 5.03
C ASP A 424 14.44 -3.89 4.54
N MET A 425 13.41 -3.69 5.33
CA MET A 425 12.35 -2.71 5.08
C MET A 425 12.57 -1.44 5.93
N TYR A 426 11.90 -0.35 5.54
CA TYR A 426 11.89 0.88 6.30
C TYR A 426 11.39 0.66 7.73
N GLU A 427 12.07 1.24 8.72
CA GLU A 427 11.74 1.07 10.15
C GLU A 427 10.28 1.43 10.48
N GLY A 428 9.69 2.43 9.83
CA GLY A 428 8.30 2.81 10.02
C GLY A 428 7.29 1.72 9.66
N TYR A 429 7.66 0.73 8.85
CA TYR A 429 6.82 -0.44 8.60
C TYR A 429 6.85 -1.47 9.73
N LYS A 430 7.87 -1.44 10.58
CA LYS A 430 8.06 -2.41 11.65
C LYS A 430 7.39 -1.99 12.96
N PHE A 431 6.89 -0.76 13.02
CA PHE A 431 6.25 -0.23 14.23
C PHE A 431 4.83 -0.78 14.36
N GLY A 432 4.65 -1.72 15.26
CA GLY A 432 3.37 -2.36 15.57
C GLY A 432 2.52 -1.64 16.61
N GLY A 433 3.09 -0.70 17.32
CA GLY A 433 2.50 -0.11 18.53
C GLY A 433 3.00 -0.81 19.78
N GLU A 434 3.01 -0.11 20.92
CA GLU A 434 3.36 -0.71 22.19
C GLU A 434 2.13 -1.36 22.84
N GLU A 435 2.25 -2.57 23.36
CA GLU A 435 1.18 -3.40 23.92
C GLU A 435 0.32 -2.68 24.98
N ALA A 436 0.93 -1.78 25.74
CA ALA A 436 0.24 -0.99 26.75
C ALA A 436 -0.50 0.24 26.21
N SER A 437 -0.39 0.55 24.93
CA SER A 437 -0.71 1.86 24.36
C SER A 437 -2.09 1.99 23.75
N PHE A 438 -2.84 0.90 23.66
CA PHE A 438 -4.25 0.96 23.23
C PHE A 438 -5.22 1.37 24.36
N THR A 439 -4.70 1.97 25.42
CA THR A 439 -5.54 2.69 26.39
C THR A 439 -6.03 3.97 25.76
N ALA A 440 -7.33 4.23 25.92
CA ALA A 440 -8.02 5.39 25.36
C ALA A 440 -7.13 6.65 25.42
N THR A 441 -6.69 7.13 24.27
CA THR A 441 -5.99 8.38 24.14
C THR A 441 -6.88 9.53 24.64
N LYS A 442 -6.27 10.58 25.08
CA LYS A 442 -7.00 11.71 25.65
C LYS A 442 -7.90 12.38 24.59
N PRO A 443 -9.08 12.90 25.00
CA PRO A 443 -10.02 13.57 24.06
C PRO A 443 -9.40 14.66 23.20
N GLU A 444 -8.40 15.39 23.69
CA GLU A 444 -7.72 16.46 22.95
C GLU A 444 -6.87 16.00 21.75
N THR A 445 -6.60 14.70 21.63
CA THR A 445 -5.88 14.12 20.48
C THR A 445 -6.80 13.32 19.56
N MET A 446 -8.11 13.40 19.77
CA MET A 446 -9.10 12.55 19.14
C MET A 446 -10.01 13.41 18.25
N TYR A 447 -10.12 13.06 17.00
CA TYR A 447 -10.84 13.85 16.01
C TYR A 447 -12.10 13.11 15.55
N GLY A 448 -13.26 13.56 16.06
CA GLY A 448 -14.57 13.19 15.56
C GLY A 448 -15.01 11.74 15.73
N ALA A 449 -16.27 11.49 15.42
CA ALA A 449 -16.82 10.15 15.38
C ALA A 449 -16.49 9.49 14.04
N TYR A 450 -15.61 8.52 14.05
CA TYR A 450 -15.24 7.75 12.87
C TYR A 450 -16.08 6.47 12.80
N PRO A 451 -17.00 6.34 11.86
CA PRO A 451 -17.95 5.22 11.85
C PRO A 451 -17.33 3.87 11.45
N TYR A 452 -16.01 3.81 11.21
CA TYR A 452 -15.40 2.69 10.50
C TYR A 452 -14.26 1.97 11.21
N SER A 453 -13.84 2.41 12.40
CA SER A 453 -12.79 1.74 13.16
C SER A 453 -13.37 0.96 14.35
N SER A 454 -12.96 -0.29 14.53
CA SER A 454 -13.29 -1.08 15.72
C SER A 454 -12.57 -0.61 16.99
N ARG A 455 -11.58 0.30 16.86
CA ARG A 455 -10.84 0.91 17.98
C ARG A 455 -11.49 2.18 18.50
N TYR A 456 -12.81 2.30 18.39
CA TYR A 456 -13.52 3.42 19.00
C TYR A 456 -13.67 3.23 20.51
N THR A 457 -13.45 4.30 21.25
CA THR A 457 -14.05 4.44 22.58
C THR A 457 -15.56 4.48 22.43
N GLY A 458 -16.29 4.19 23.51
CA GLY A 458 -17.77 4.34 23.51
C GLY A 458 -18.28 5.73 23.11
N ASP A 459 -17.39 6.72 23.06
CA ASP A 459 -17.67 8.12 22.68
C ASP A 459 -17.41 8.41 21.18
N GLY A 460 -16.95 7.42 20.40
CA GLY A 460 -16.77 7.52 18.94
C GLY A 460 -15.46 8.17 18.47
N TYR A 461 -14.42 8.15 19.27
CA TYR A 461 -13.12 8.72 18.92
C TYR A 461 -12.12 7.66 18.45
N LEU A 462 -11.30 7.98 17.46
CA LEU A 462 -10.21 7.11 17.00
C LEU A 462 -9.16 6.96 18.10
N VAL A 463 -8.76 5.72 18.37
CA VAL A 463 -7.68 5.42 19.31
C VAL A 463 -6.45 5.04 18.49
N LEU A 464 -5.41 5.84 18.61
CA LEU A 464 -4.09 5.58 18.05
C LEU A 464 -3.16 5.06 19.16
N PRO A 465 -2.22 4.16 18.87
CA PRO A 465 -1.24 3.69 19.87
C PRO A 465 -0.26 4.79 20.24
N ASP A 466 0.31 4.74 21.43
CA ASP A 466 1.35 5.67 21.84
C ASP A 466 2.54 5.59 20.87
N GLY A 467 3.01 6.75 20.40
CA GLY A 467 4.09 6.84 19.43
C GLY A 467 3.69 6.42 18.01
N TRP A 468 2.40 6.45 17.70
CA TRP A 468 1.84 6.11 16.39
C TRP A 468 2.53 6.84 15.21
N GLU A 469 3.06 8.03 15.46
CA GLU A 469 3.79 8.82 14.47
C GLU A 469 5.09 8.14 13.98
N LYS A 470 5.56 7.09 14.68
CA LYS A 470 6.72 6.29 14.25
C LYS A 470 6.32 5.22 13.23
N GLY A 471 5.04 4.87 13.17
CA GLY A 471 4.49 3.83 12.30
C GLY A 471 3.88 4.39 11.03
N TYR A 472 4.34 3.93 9.86
CA TYR A 472 3.77 4.41 8.60
C TYR A 472 2.31 3.98 8.45
N TYR A 473 1.97 2.72 8.79
CA TYR A 473 0.58 2.26 8.84
C TYR A 473 -0.30 3.20 9.67
N TRP A 474 0.10 3.51 10.91
CA TRP A 474 -0.69 4.33 11.82
C TRP A 474 -0.81 5.78 11.38
N THR A 475 0.21 6.30 10.71
CA THR A 475 0.19 7.67 10.18
C THR A 475 -0.80 7.77 9.02
N VAL A 476 -0.82 6.78 8.11
CA VAL A 476 -1.84 6.70 7.05
C VAL A 476 -3.22 6.50 7.64
N ASN A 477 -3.35 5.61 8.65
CA ASN A 477 -4.62 5.35 9.34
C ASN A 477 -5.20 6.61 9.99
N ALA A 478 -4.36 7.42 10.62
CA ALA A 478 -4.78 8.69 11.20
C ALA A 478 -5.31 9.67 10.14
N LEU A 479 -4.57 9.81 9.02
CA LEU A 479 -4.94 10.71 7.92
C LEU A 479 -6.22 10.24 7.21
N SER A 480 -6.32 8.95 6.87
CA SER A 480 -7.46 8.38 6.15
C SER A 480 -8.75 8.46 6.97
N ASN A 481 -8.67 8.12 8.27
CA ASN A 481 -9.82 8.24 9.15
C ASN A 481 -10.29 9.69 9.30
N TYR A 482 -9.37 10.66 9.40
CA TYR A 482 -9.76 12.07 9.42
C TYR A 482 -10.44 12.48 8.10
N ALA A 483 -9.83 12.14 6.96
CA ALA A 483 -10.38 12.47 5.65
C ALA A 483 -11.79 11.88 5.44
N LEU A 484 -12.04 10.67 5.93
CA LEU A 484 -13.33 9.97 5.81
C LEU A 484 -14.34 10.33 6.89
N SER A 485 -13.95 11.08 7.91
CA SER A 485 -14.82 11.42 9.06
C SER A 485 -15.98 12.38 8.74
N GLY A 486 -15.90 13.09 7.62
CA GLY A 486 -16.78 14.22 7.31
C GLY A 486 -16.38 15.53 8.00
N LEU A 487 -15.25 15.56 8.72
CA LEU A 487 -14.66 16.77 9.30
C LEU A 487 -13.64 17.44 8.33
N CYS A 488 -13.09 16.65 7.42
CA CYS A 488 -12.17 17.13 6.39
C CYS A 488 -12.93 18.04 5.41
N SER A 489 -12.40 19.21 5.13
CA SER A 489 -12.97 20.09 4.11
C SER A 489 -12.61 19.61 2.70
N ASP A 490 -13.41 19.94 1.69
CA ASP A 490 -13.09 19.64 0.29
C ASP A 490 -11.72 20.19 -0.13
N ALA A 491 -11.30 21.32 0.44
CA ALA A 491 -9.99 21.93 0.17
C ALA A 491 -8.84 21.12 0.78
N ASP A 492 -9.01 20.64 2.01
CA ASP A 492 -8.01 19.80 2.68
C ASP A 492 -7.91 18.43 2.01
N GLU A 493 -9.05 17.84 1.62
CA GLU A 493 -9.06 16.57 0.87
C GLU A 493 -8.34 16.72 -0.48
N ALA A 494 -8.60 17.83 -1.20
CA ALA A 494 -7.89 18.12 -2.45
C ALA A 494 -6.38 18.32 -2.23
N LEU A 495 -5.97 18.96 -1.12
CA LEU A 495 -4.56 19.11 -0.75
C LEU A 495 -3.93 17.72 -0.49
N ILE A 496 -4.57 16.87 0.31
CA ILE A 496 -4.10 15.52 0.58
C ILE A 496 -3.84 14.78 -0.73
N HIS A 497 -4.84 14.70 -1.60
CA HIS A 497 -4.72 14.00 -2.87
C HIS A 497 -3.64 14.58 -3.78
N SER A 498 -3.49 15.91 -3.82
CA SER A 498 -2.45 16.58 -4.62
C SER A 498 -1.05 16.22 -4.14
N GLU A 499 -0.80 16.27 -2.84
CA GLU A 499 0.54 16.02 -2.28
C GLU A 499 0.90 14.52 -2.37
N LEU A 500 -0.04 13.61 -2.07
CA LEU A 500 0.19 12.18 -2.24
C LEU A 500 0.41 11.80 -3.70
N ALA A 501 -0.28 12.44 -4.65
CA ALA A 501 -0.04 12.23 -6.09
C ALA A 501 1.36 12.67 -6.53
N LYS A 502 1.87 13.80 -6.01
CA LYS A 502 3.25 14.25 -6.26
C LYS A 502 4.26 13.23 -5.73
N MET A 503 4.06 12.73 -4.52
CA MET A 503 4.92 11.71 -3.93
C MET A 503 4.86 10.40 -4.71
N GLN A 504 3.68 9.99 -5.17
CA GLN A 504 3.52 8.80 -6.02
C GLN A 504 4.28 8.95 -7.34
N GLN A 505 4.27 10.14 -7.96
CA GLN A 505 5.05 10.40 -9.17
C GLN A 505 6.56 10.27 -8.91
N ILE A 506 7.04 10.77 -7.76
CA ILE A 506 8.44 10.59 -7.34
C ILE A 506 8.77 9.08 -7.25
N CYS A 507 7.87 8.27 -6.70
CA CYS A 507 8.06 6.82 -6.62
C CYS A 507 8.14 6.16 -8.00
N TYR A 508 7.30 6.57 -8.96
CA TYR A 508 7.36 6.06 -10.34
C TYR A 508 8.68 6.39 -11.02
N ASP A 509 9.09 7.67 -10.96
CA ASP A 509 10.33 8.12 -11.59
C ASP A 509 11.54 7.42 -10.96
N LYS A 510 11.52 7.29 -9.64
CA LYS A 510 12.60 6.64 -8.90
C LYS A 510 12.69 5.13 -9.17
N ALA A 511 11.57 4.44 -9.33
CA ALA A 511 11.59 3.02 -9.70
C ALA A 511 12.29 2.80 -11.05
N LEU A 512 12.04 3.67 -12.04
CA LEU A 512 12.72 3.61 -13.34
C LEU A 512 14.23 3.89 -13.20
N GLU A 513 14.61 4.91 -12.43
CA GLU A 513 16.01 5.23 -12.13
C GLU A 513 16.71 4.06 -11.41
N MET A 514 16.04 3.49 -10.39
CA MET A 514 16.56 2.34 -9.65
C MET A 514 16.79 1.15 -10.56
N LYS A 515 15.81 0.80 -11.41
CA LYS A 515 15.93 -0.30 -12.37
C LYS A 515 17.13 -0.11 -13.31
N ALA A 516 17.30 1.11 -13.84
CA ALA A 516 18.43 1.45 -14.70
C ALA A 516 19.77 1.34 -13.95
N THR A 517 19.86 1.83 -12.73
CA THR A 517 21.09 1.76 -11.91
C THR A 517 21.41 0.31 -11.52
N LEU A 518 20.41 -0.46 -11.07
CA LEU A 518 20.57 -1.85 -10.66
C LEU A 518 21.05 -2.75 -11.81
N SER A 519 20.72 -2.39 -13.06
CA SER A 519 21.27 -3.12 -14.24
C SER A 519 22.79 -3.01 -14.37
N THR A 520 23.43 -2.08 -13.66
CA THR A 520 24.89 -1.85 -13.66
C THR A 520 25.57 -2.32 -12.37
N LEU A 521 24.81 -2.66 -11.36
CA LEU A 521 25.28 -3.11 -10.04
C LEU A 521 25.13 -4.63 -9.90
N SER A 522 25.86 -5.22 -8.96
CA SER A 522 25.71 -6.64 -8.63
C SER A 522 26.07 -6.91 -7.16
N GLY A 523 25.65 -8.07 -6.65
CA GLY A 523 25.98 -8.54 -5.31
C GLY A 523 25.55 -7.55 -4.22
N ASP A 524 26.39 -7.34 -3.20
CA ASP A 524 26.06 -6.50 -2.03
C ASP A 524 25.86 -5.03 -2.39
N ALA A 525 26.51 -4.53 -3.45
CA ALA A 525 26.29 -3.15 -3.90
C ALA A 525 24.87 -2.94 -4.44
N ALA A 526 24.36 -3.89 -5.23
CA ALA A 526 22.98 -3.87 -5.71
C ALA A 526 21.97 -3.97 -4.56
N LYS A 527 22.19 -4.90 -3.62
CA LYS A 527 21.35 -5.09 -2.43
C LYS A 527 21.29 -3.83 -1.56
N THR A 528 22.48 -3.26 -1.28
CA THR A 528 22.57 -2.03 -0.48
C THR A 528 21.83 -0.87 -1.16
N TYR A 529 22.06 -0.68 -2.47
CA TYR A 529 21.41 0.38 -3.23
C TYR A 529 19.87 0.21 -3.24
N ALA A 530 19.36 -0.97 -3.61
CA ALA A 530 17.92 -1.24 -3.67
C ALA A 530 17.26 -0.99 -2.31
N THR A 531 17.80 -1.57 -1.24
CA THR A 531 17.29 -1.44 0.13
C THR A 531 17.26 0.02 0.57
N GLN A 532 18.36 0.77 0.39
CA GLN A 532 18.45 2.15 0.82
C GLN A 532 17.50 3.09 0.05
N GLN A 533 17.38 2.92 -1.27
CA GLN A 533 16.52 3.80 -2.08
C GLN A 533 15.03 3.58 -1.76
N SER A 534 14.58 2.34 -1.66
CA SER A 534 13.19 2.03 -1.28
C SER A 534 12.87 2.51 0.14
N ALA A 535 13.78 2.28 1.10
CA ALA A 535 13.60 2.77 2.46
C ALA A 535 13.55 4.31 2.54
N ALA A 536 14.34 5.00 1.71
CA ALA A 536 14.32 6.46 1.63
C ALA A 536 12.99 7.00 1.08
N LEU A 537 12.42 6.35 0.05
CA LEU A 537 11.10 6.70 -0.48
C LEU A 537 10.00 6.46 0.55
N ALA A 538 10.03 5.31 1.24
CA ALA A 538 9.06 4.99 2.28
C ALA A 538 9.12 6.01 3.43
N LYS A 539 10.32 6.40 3.85
CA LYS A 539 10.53 7.44 4.85
C LYS A 539 9.95 8.78 4.39
N GLN A 540 10.23 9.18 3.16
CA GLN A 540 9.72 10.45 2.61
C GLN A 540 8.20 10.47 2.54
N ALA A 541 7.58 9.37 2.11
CA ALA A 541 6.12 9.24 2.07
C ALA A 541 5.50 9.28 3.48
N HIS A 542 6.13 8.61 4.45
CA HIS A 542 5.71 8.62 5.85
C HIS A 542 5.78 10.04 6.44
N GLU A 543 6.92 10.73 6.28
CA GLU A 543 7.12 12.11 6.76
C GLU A 543 6.11 13.06 6.13
N LEU A 544 5.88 12.97 4.81
CA LEU A 544 4.86 13.76 4.12
C LEU A 544 3.45 13.52 4.70
N THR A 545 3.08 12.26 4.91
CA THR A 545 1.75 11.90 5.45
C THR A 545 1.56 12.48 6.85
N LEU A 546 2.59 12.39 7.70
CA LEU A 546 2.57 12.96 9.05
C LEU A 546 2.51 14.49 9.03
N GLU A 547 3.28 15.13 8.16
CA GLU A 547 3.26 16.60 7.98
C GLU A 547 1.89 17.08 7.51
N LEU A 548 1.26 16.38 6.55
CA LEU A 548 -0.10 16.66 6.07
C LEU A 548 -1.12 16.54 7.20
N TYR A 549 -1.08 15.44 7.94
CA TYR A 549 -1.97 15.24 9.08
C TYR A 549 -1.85 16.38 10.11
N LYS A 550 -0.63 16.71 10.51
CA LYS A 550 -0.37 17.79 11.46
C LYS A 550 -0.83 19.15 10.95
N HIS A 551 -0.59 19.44 9.68
CA HIS A 551 -1.05 20.69 9.07
C HIS A 551 -2.57 20.82 9.07
N ILE A 552 -3.28 19.78 8.61
CA ILE A 552 -4.72 19.83 8.43
C ILE A 552 -5.46 19.74 9.77
N VAL A 553 -5.02 18.85 10.67
CA VAL A 553 -5.73 18.55 11.90
C VAL A 553 -5.32 19.47 13.05
N SER A 554 -4.02 19.73 13.20
CA SER A 554 -3.46 20.53 14.30
C SER A 554 -3.10 21.94 13.91
N HIS A 555 -3.25 22.32 12.63
CA HIS A 555 -2.83 23.60 12.05
C HIS A 555 -1.33 23.91 12.27
N GLU A 556 -0.50 22.86 12.33
CA GLU A 556 0.94 23.02 12.39
C GLU A 556 1.51 23.31 11.00
N HIS A 557 2.41 24.31 10.91
CA HIS A 557 3.04 24.67 9.65
C HIS A 557 4.39 23.98 9.47
N THR A 558 4.58 23.32 8.34
CA THR A 558 5.87 22.78 7.92
C THR A 558 6.49 23.71 6.89
N TYR A 559 7.52 24.43 7.27
CA TYR A 559 8.17 25.40 6.39
C TYR A 559 9.23 24.76 5.51
N GLY A 560 9.35 25.27 4.29
CA GLY A 560 10.41 24.95 3.35
C GLY A 560 11.76 25.60 3.72
N GLU A 561 12.69 25.58 2.78
CA GLU A 561 14.01 26.19 2.94
C GLU A 561 13.94 27.71 3.01
N TRP A 562 14.89 28.30 3.75
CA TRP A 562 15.03 29.76 3.82
C TRP A 562 15.53 30.30 2.48
N MET A 563 14.75 31.17 1.86
CA MET A 563 15.12 31.88 0.64
C MET A 563 15.49 33.35 0.98
N THR A 564 16.67 33.75 0.57
CA THR A 564 17.09 35.16 0.74
C THR A 564 16.27 36.08 -0.16
N THR A 565 15.42 36.90 0.41
CA THR A 565 14.59 37.89 -0.30
C THR A 565 15.32 39.22 -0.47
N THR A 566 16.16 39.58 0.51
CA THR A 566 17.04 40.74 0.46
C THR A 566 18.43 40.33 0.93
N ALA A 567 19.42 40.43 0.05
CA ALA A 567 20.80 40.09 0.41
C ALA A 567 21.36 41.12 1.42
N PRO A 568 22.02 40.65 2.50
CA PRO A 568 22.67 41.55 3.45
C PRO A 568 23.87 42.23 2.79
N THR A 569 24.12 43.44 3.22
CA THR A 569 25.31 44.23 2.80
C THR A 569 26.10 44.63 4.04
N CYS A 570 27.30 45.19 3.86
CA CYS A 570 28.05 45.74 4.99
C CYS A 570 27.39 46.99 5.60
N LYS A 571 26.37 47.57 4.96
CA LYS A 571 25.64 48.75 5.41
C LYS A 571 24.28 48.41 6.00
N ALA A 572 23.58 47.43 5.42
CA ALA A 572 22.22 47.04 5.77
C ALA A 572 22.11 45.57 6.00
N GLU A 573 21.26 45.17 6.93
CA GLU A 573 20.82 43.83 7.14
C GLU A 573 20.02 43.33 5.93
N GLY A 574 20.04 42.04 5.70
CA GLY A 574 19.22 41.37 4.71
C GLY A 574 17.98 40.75 5.33
N GLU A 575 17.20 40.09 4.50
CA GLU A 575 16.01 39.33 4.90
C GLU A 575 15.97 38.02 4.16
N ALA A 576 15.56 36.95 4.87
CA ALA A 576 15.19 35.69 4.27
C ALA A 576 13.78 35.31 4.70
N THR A 577 13.05 34.69 3.79
CA THR A 577 11.69 34.22 4.00
C THR A 577 11.62 32.75 3.73
N GLN A 578 10.84 32.01 4.51
CA GLN A 578 10.41 30.65 4.20
C GLN A 578 8.89 30.60 4.17
N THR A 579 8.35 29.76 3.29
CA THR A 579 6.91 29.59 3.11
C THR A 579 6.51 28.20 3.58
N CYS A 580 5.34 28.06 4.17
CA CYS A 580 4.78 26.75 4.50
C CYS A 580 4.63 25.89 3.23
N LYS A 581 4.92 24.59 3.33
CA LYS A 581 4.82 23.66 2.20
C LYS A 581 3.38 23.49 1.69
N PHE A 582 2.38 23.75 2.54
CA PHE A 582 0.97 23.40 2.30
C PHE A 582 0.03 24.61 2.24
N CYS A 583 0.47 25.81 2.62
CA CYS A 583 -0.32 27.03 2.54
C CYS A 583 0.56 28.27 2.33
N ASP A 584 -0.06 29.46 2.22
CA ASP A 584 0.64 30.70 1.95
C ASP A 584 1.26 31.36 3.20
N ASP A 585 1.25 30.69 4.36
CA ASP A 585 1.86 31.23 5.57
C ASP A 585 3.36 31.32 5.42
N THR A 586 3.92 32.46 5.89
CA THR A 586 5.34 32.76 5.73
C THR A 586 5.97 33.20 7.03
N GLN A 587 7.23 32.84 7.21
CA GLN A 587 8.08 33.36 8.27
C GLN A 587 9.24 34.11 7.65
N THR A 588 9.66 35.20 8.32
CA THR A 588 10.78 36.01 7.91
C THR A 588 11.84 36.05 9.00
N LYS A 589 13.10 36.14 8.60
CA LYS A 589 14.21 36.41 9.51
C LYS A 589 15.16 37.44 8.95
N THR A 590 15.73 38.23 9.84
CA THR A 590 16.79 39.17 9.50
C THR A 590 18.11 38.43 9.30
N LEU A 591 18.84 38.77 8.24
CA LEU A 591 20.19 38.33 7.98
C LEU A 591 21.15 39.45 8.45
N GLU A 592 22.12 39.07 9.25
CA GLU A 592 23.10 40.03 9.75
C GLU A 592 23.89 40.69 8.61
N LYS A 593 24.35 41.92 8.83
CA LYS A 593 25.22 42.63 7.88
C LYS A 593 26.45 41.79 7.57
N THR A 594 26.85 41.77 6.30
CA THR A 594 28.10 41.13 5.92
C THR A 594 29.30 41.90 6.40
N SER A 595 30.35 41.21 6.78
CA SER A 595 31.67 41.81 7.03
C SER A 595 32.47 42.04 5.74
N GLU A 596 31.98 41.59 4.61
CA GLU A 596 32.63 41.76 3.32
C GLU A 596 32.37 43.16 2.77
N HIS A 597 33.41 43.83 2.36
CA HIS A 597 33.34 45.18 1.78
C HIS A 597 33.73 45.15 0.31
N THR A 598 32.99 45.86 -0.52
CA THR A 598 33.34 46.12 -1.91
C THR A 598 34.13 47.43 -1.98
N TRP A 599 35.44 47.31 -2.12
CA TRP A 599 36.34 48.42 -2.15
C TRP A 599 36.39 49.07 -3.53
N ASP A 600 36.54 50.39 -3.59
CA ASP A 600 36.87 51.14 -4.81
C ASP A 600 38.33 50.86 -5.27
N GLU A 601 38.75 51.52 -6.34
CA GLU A 601 40.13 51.39 -6.85
C GLU A 601 41.18 51.95 -5.91
N GLY A 602 40.77 52.67 -4.86
CA GLY A 602 41.62 53.31 -3.89
C GLY A 602 42.39 54.53 -4.44
N VAL A 603 42.56 55.54 -3.60
CA VAL A 603 43.29 56.78 -3.92
C VAL A 603 44.58 56.78 -3.12
N VAL A 604 45.71 57.21 -3.76
CA VAL A 604 46.96 57.42 -3.06
C VAL A 604 46.82 58.64 -2.20
N THR A 605 46.75 58.46 -0.89
CA THR A 605 46.60 59.56 0.09
C THR A 605 47.94 60.07 0.62
N LYS A 606 48.99 59.26 0.57
CA LYS A 606 50.37 59.58 0.83
C LYS A 606 51.26 58.93 -0.24
N ALA A 607 51.99 59.75 -0.99
CA ALA A 607 52.91 59.15 -1.97
C ALA A 607 54.10 58.52 -1.27
N ALA A 608 54.50 57.34 -1.75
CA ALA A 608 55.77 56.70 -1.30
C ALA A 608 56.95 57.50 -1.77
N THR A 609 57.96 57.57 -0.93
CA THR A 609 59.29 58.20 -1.30
C THR A 609 60.36 57.05 -1.24
N THR A 610 61.59 57.44 -1.52
CA THR A 610 62.70 56.47 -1.40
C THR A 610 63.06 56.11 0.06
N THR A 611 62.54 56.85 1.02
CA THR A 611 62.81 56.70 2.45
C THR A 611 61.58 56.47 3.30
N GLU A 612 60.42 56.76 2.78
CA GLU A 612 59.14 56.56 3.51
C GLU A 612 58.15 55.77 2.65
N THR A 613 57.38 54.92 3.30
CA THR A 613 56.22 54.17 2.69
C THR A 613 55.09 55.14 2.34
N GLY A 614 54.38 54.88 1.26
CA GLY A 614 53.17 55.55 0.89
C GLY A 614 51.93 54.90 1.50
N GLU A 615 50.78 55.55 1.34
CA GLU A 615 49.49 55.04 1.76
C GLU A 615 48.48 55.11 0.61
N LYS A 616 47.72 54.04 0.41
CA LYS A 616 46.57 54.01 -0.50
C LYS A 616 45.32 53.79 0.33
N THR A 617 44.39 54.70 0.27
CA THR A 617 43.10 54.57 0.96
C THR A 617 42.06 54.07 0.02
N PHE A 618 41.40 52.96 0.40
CA PHE A 618 40.27 52.37 -0.28
C PHE A 618 39.00 52.74 0.48
N THR A 619 37.94 53.07 -0.23
CA THR A 619 36.63 53.34 0.35
C THR A 619 35.65 52.27 -0.08
N CYS A 620 34.93 51.71 0.87
CA CYS A 620 33.85 50.76 0.52
C CYS A 620 32.76 51.49 -0.25
N THR A 621 32.42 51.03 -1.43
CA THR A 621 31.41 51.64 -2.30
C THR A 621 29.99 51.59 -1.72
N VAL A 622 29.77 50.69 -0.73
CA VAL A 622 28.46 50.43 -0.12
C VAL A 622 28.31 51.18 1.21
N CYS A 623 29.24 51.00 2.17
CA CYS A 623 29.11 51.56 3.53
C CYS A 623 29.99 52.79 3.79
N GLN A 624 30.85 53.16 2.86
CA GLN A 624 31.77 54.29 2.93
C GLN A 624 32.87 54.16 4.01
N THR A 625 33.01 52.99 4.61
CA THR A 625 34.14 52.69 5.50
C THR A 625 35.42 52.67 4.69
N THR A 626 36.53 53.18 5.26
CA THR A 626 37.83 53.21 4.60
C THR A 626 38.78 52.17 5.18
N LYS A 627 39.66 51.64 4.34
CA LYS A 627 40.86 50.90 4.75
C LYS A 627 42.10 51.54 4.11
N ILE A 628 43.20 51.52 4.83
CA ILE A 628 44.47 52.00 4.32
C ILE A 628 45.41 50.85 4.09
N GLU A 629 45.98 50.79 2.92
CA GLU A 629 47.05 49.82 2.60
C GLU A 629 48.38 50.57 2.39
N THR A 630 49.44 50.11 3.02
CA THR A 630 50.78 50.68 2.91
C THR A 630 51.39 50.33 1.56
N MET A 631 51.85 51.32 0.82
CA MET A 631 52.63 51.12 -0.40
C MET A 631 54.11 51.06 -0.04
N PRO A 632 54.87 50.13 -0.64
CA PRO A 632 56.30 50.04 -0.35
C PRO A 632 57.07 51.32 -0.78
N VAL A 633 58.17 51.56 -0.15
CA VAL A 633 59.10 52.69 -0.53
C VAL A 633 59.51 52.53 -1.99
N LEU A 634 59.67 53.62 -2.67
CA LEU A 634 60.18 53.61 -4.06
C LEU A 634 61.62 53.15 -4.08
N VAL A 635 61.89 52.14 -4.82
CA VAL A 635 63.25 51.65 -5.04
C VAL A 635 63.90 52.62 -6.04
N ASN A 636 64.98 53.28 -5.62
CA ASN A 636 65.76 54.09 -6.56
C ASN A 636 66.23 53.23 -7.71
N PRO A 637 65.92 53.58 -8.96
CA PRO A 637 66.42 52.78 -10.06
C PRO A 637 67.95 52.81 -10.02
N ALA A 638 68.57 51.65 -9.84
CA ALA A 638 70.03 51.53 -9.96
C ALA A 638 70.44 52.07 -11.34
N THR A 639 71.24 53.14 -11.34
CA THR A 639 71.78 53.64 -12.57
C THR A 639 72.77 52.62 -13.16
N GLY A 640 72.32 51.88 -14.15
CA GLY A 640 73.17 51.04 -14.92
C GLY A 640 72.68 49.56 -15.03
N ASP A 641 71.70 49.35 -15.79
CA ASP A 641 71.56 48.27 -16.77
C ASP A 641 70.16 48.24 -17.41
N ASN A 642 70.10 48.39 -18.73
CA ASN A 642 68.85 48.58 -19.48
C ASN A 642 68.16 47.23 -19.80
N THR A 643 68.44 46.13 -19.07
CA THR A 643 67.87 44.78 -19.37
C THR A 643 66.74 44.37 -18.42
N GLY A 644 66.42 45.12 -17.33
CA GLY A 644 65.42 44.72 -16.33
C GLY A 644 64.00 45.19 -16.57
N VAL A 645 63.80 46.26 -17.36
CA VAL A 645 62.48 46.92 -17.50
C VAL A 645 61.52 46.14 -18.42
N ALA A 646 62.04 45.32 -19.31
CA ALA A 646 61.19 44.53 -20.24
C ALA A 646 60.46 43.34 -19.56
N TRP A 647 60.96 42.85 -18.43
CA TRP A 647 60.33 41.69 -17.75
C TRP A 647 59.19 42.08 -16.81
N LEU A 648 59.19 43.26 -16.23
CA LEU A 648 58.12 43.74 -15.35
C LEU A 648 56.88 44.18 -16.12
N ALA A 649 57.03 44.66 -17.35
CA ALA A 649 55.87 45.00 -18.20
C ALA A 649 55.21 43.75 -18.77
N SER A 650 55.92 42.64 -18.94
CA SER A 650 55.39 41.39 -19.44
C SER A 650 54.59 40.61 -18.35
N ALA A 651 54.97 40.77 -17.09
CA ALA A 651 54.24 40.11 -15.96
C ALA A 651 52.87 40.79 -15.63
N MET A 652 52.72 42.08 -15.87
CA MET A 652 51.44 42.78 -15.67
C MET A 652 50.41 42.46 -16.78
N VAL A 653 50.84 42.22 -18.01
CA VAL A 653 49.93 41.91 -19.12
C VAL A 653 49.40 40.46 -19.01
N LEU A 654 50.15 39.54 -18.43
CA LEU A 654 49.72 38.16 -18.22
C LEU A 654 48.74 37.98 -17.05
N SER A 655 48.74 38.87 -16.07
CA SER A 655 47.78 38.82 -14.95
C SER A 655 46.38 39.35 -15.33
N VAL A 656 46.28 40.28 -16.27
CA VAL A 656 44.98 40.82 -16.73
C VAL A 656 44.30 39.86 -17.73
N THR A 657 45.07 39.14 -18.54
CA THR A 657 44.48 38.18 -19.48
C THR A 657 44.08 36.86 -18.83
N GLY A 658 44.71 36.47 -17.72
CA GLY A 658 44.36 35.26 -16.95
C GLY A 658 43.02 35.46 -16.20
N ALA A 659 42.79 36.63 -15.64
CA ALA A 659 41.53 36.94 -14.94
C ALA A 659 40.32 37.04 -15.91
N ALA A 660 40.54 37.59 -17.11
CA ALA A 660 39.48 37.64 -18.13
C ALA A 660 39.13 36.28 -18.71
N TRP A 661 40.09 35.34 -18.75
CA TRP A 661 39.85 33.96 -19.23
C TRP A 661 39.07 33.12 -18.19
N LEU A 662 39.32 33.30 -16.90
CA LEU A 662 38.61 32.60 -15.82
C LEU A 662 37.17 33.11 -15.64
N LEU A 663 36.91 34.40 -15.91
CA LEU A 663 35.55 34.98 -15.90
C LEU A 663 34.71 34.49 -17.09
N LYS A 664 35.33 34.28 -18.27
CA LYS A 664 34.62 33.77 -19.45
C LYS A 664 34.22 32.32 -19.32
N LYS A 665 34.93 31.52 -18.52
CA LYS A 665 34.63 30.10 -18.28
C LYS A 665 33.48 29.88 -17.25
N LYS A 666 33.18 30.85 -16.41
CA LYS A 666 32.05 30.82 -15.44
C LYS A 666 30.69 31.20 -16.03
N ILE A 667 30.68 31.79 -17.24
CA ILE A 667 29.43 32.23 -17.91
C ILE A 667 28.91 31.17 -18.92
N LEU A 668 29.68 30.09 -19.19
CA LEU A 668 29.29 29.00 -20.13
C LEU A 668 28.87 27.69 -19.46
N VAL A 669 28.66 27.72 -18.14
CA VAL A 669 28.08 26.60 -17.38
C VAL A 669 26.97 27.19 -16.49
N LYS A 670 25.88 27.49 -17.11
CA LYS A 670 24.52 27.54 -16.53
C LYS A 670 23.54 27.09 -17.58
#